data_62bb8acce7f79a9521369c87ac7f557f
#
_entry.id   62bb8acce7f79a9521369c87ac7f557f
#
_cell.length_a   1.000
_cell.length_b   1.000
_cell.length_c   1.000
_cell.angle_alpha   90.00
_cell.angle_beta   90.00
_cell.angle_gamma   90.00
#
_symmetry.space_group_name_H-M   'P 1'
#
loop_
_entity.id
_entity.type
_entity.pdbx_description
1 polymer ?
#
loop_
_entity_poly.entity_id
_entity_poly.type
_entity_poly.pdbx_seq_one_letter_code
_entity_poly.pdbx_strand_id
1 'polypeptide(L)'
;MHTQSAYKNLSALQAYSLRLYDGLEAEIGQKVGSHIVGGFFLAQTKKRMEEFKYLAGKFRSIGLEYDLVSPSEIKSKFPLLNVSDLEGGAWDPEEGYVDPYSVTMGLATAAKKNGAKIIENTQIDTISRLPSGHWELTSGDHIFECEIIVNCAGFWAREVAEMINTSVPITNMEHHYLVTENIPTVEALHNELPIIRDTDSHFYLRQENNGLLFGSWEKDCRAAWNGKSAPWSFGQELFNNDLARLEENLAMIFHRLPELHSTGIKQITNGAISFSPDGRPIVGPMPGVPGFFVACGFVGGIAQAGGVGLAMSQWILNGEPELNLDFMDVARFGDWTTKEFARERTYEIFPKRYEIIYPAMERQSGRFLKLTPINNDLIKLGAIMGQSNGWERPLWYAPDGVEARDELSFQRPNWWEHVGNEAKGMALGCGLTEMSTYGKFLITGSDALEFLNYVGSAKAPERSGKIALSLLLNERGGIVGDVIIDCRNGNEFYLVGATLGVLFYQRWLEAHTGGFNVKIKNATSHYAAIGISGPNSRALLNSLSNNCFDEFPYMTSKDLEINGIACRALRVSYSGELGWELHCPISNQKALFDALMNCGKNYGLVLIGSRAMGMLRLEKGYRSWGAEITTEVTPHAAGLQRFCSSKKNYIGRKKIDSEKKTPPKKRLVTLDVDLLAPPCWGDEPIFSNGELIGYVTSGGMGWRCNKMLAVGWIDASKIGIGDMLEVQILLQFYNAKVISDPIYDPENQLLLN
;
A
#
# COMPACT_ATOMS: atom_id res chain seq x y z
N MET A 1 -2.26 4.80 -22.55
CA MET A 1 -2.17 5.35 -21.15
C MET A 1 -3.54 5.22 -20.55
N HIS A 2 -3.69 4.70 -19.37
CA HIS A 2 -4.98 4.52 -18.70
C HIS A 2 -4.96 5.21 -17.33
N THR A 3 -6.14 5.62 -16.86
CA THR A 3 -6.28 6.25 -15.54
C THR A 3 -6.45 5.22 -14.42
N GLN A 4 -6.69 3.98 -14.75
CA GLN A 4 -7.15 2.95 -13.82
C GLN A 4 -6.00 2.27 -13.08
N SER A 5 -6.14 2.17 -11.76
CA SER A 5 -5.28 1.38 -10.87
C SER A 5 -6.09 0.87 -9.68
N ALA A 6 -5.66 -0.24 -9.11
CA ALA A 6 -6.18 -0.70 -7.82
C ALA A 6 -5.93 0.31 -6.68
N TYR A 7 -5.07 1.31 -6.88
CA TYR A 7 -4.72 2.36 -5.91
C TYR A 7 -5.21 3.73 -6.42
N LYS A 8 -6.16 4.35 -5.71
CA LYS A 8 -6.76 5.63 -6.12
C LYS A 8 -5.75 6.75 -6.36
N ASN A 9 -4.72 6.87 -5.50
CA ASN A 9 -3.71 7.91 -5.66
C ASN A 9 -2.80 7.66 -6.88
N LEU A 10 -2.58 6.40 -7.27
CA LEU A 10 -1.91 6.12 -8.54
C LEU A 10 -2.80 6.50 -9.74
N SER A 11 -4.11 6.21 -9.67
CA SER A 11 -5.07 6.68 -10.69
C SER A 11 -5.07 8.20 -10.82
N ALA A 12 -5.04 8.93 -9.71
CA ALA A 12 -4.94 10.39 -9.72
C ALA A 12 -3.65 10.89 -10.38
N LEU A 13 -2.50 10.24 -10.13
CA LEU A 13 -1.22 10.56 -10.77
C LEU A 13 -1.23 10.23 -12.27
N GLN A 14 -1.87 9.12 -12.67
CA GLN A 14 -2.02 8.76 -14.08
C GLN A 14 -2.93 9.77 -14.83
N ALA A 15 -4.05 10.16 -14.23
CA ALA A 15 -4.90 11.21 -14.77
C ALA A 15 -4.17 12.57 -14.89
N TYR A 16 -3.32 12.90 -13.91
CA TYR A 16 -2.44 14.07 -14.03
C TYR A 16 -1.47 13.95 -15.21
N SER A 17 -0.86 12.78 -15.42
CA SER A 17 0.06 12.56 -16.55
C SER A 17 -0.63 12.80 -17.89
N LEU A 18 -1.86 12.30 -18.07
CA LEU A 18 -2.66 12.53 -19.28
C LEU A 18 -2.87 14.02 -19.55
N ARG A 19 -3.35 14.74 -18.52
CA ARG A 19 -3.57 16.19 -18.64
C ARG A 19 -2.29 16.98 -18.90
N LEU A 20 -1.16 16.57 -18.28
CA LEU A 20 0.14 17.18 -18.52
C LEU A 20 0.56 17.04 -19.97
N TYR A 21 0.44 15.83 -20.56
CA TYR A 21 0.87 15.58 -21.93
C TYR A 21 -0.05 16.27 -22.95
N ASP A 22 -1.34 16.29 -22.70
CA ASP A 22 -2.30 17.01 -23.54
C ASP A 22 -2.01 18.54 -23.55
N GLY A 23 -1.66 19.09 -22.39
CA GLY A 23 -1.27 20.52 -22.26
C GLY A 23 0.14 20.83 -22.77
N LEU A 24 1.04 19.84 -22.84
CA LEU A 24 2.47 20.05 -23.14
C LEU A 24 2.69 20.66 -24.53
N GLU A 25 1.92 20.25 -25.53
CA GLU A 25 2.00 20.77 -26.88
C GLU A 25 1.78 22.29 -26.95
N ALA A 26 0.78 22.79 -26.20
CA ALA A 26 0.51 24.23 -26.10
C ALA A 26 1.64 24.98 -25.39
N GLU A 27 2.27 24.37 -24.39
CA GLU A 27 3.37 24.98 -23.60
C GLU A 27 4.66 25.12 -24.40
N ILE A 28 5.05 24.08 -25.14
CA ILE A 28 6.34 24.03 -25.84
C ILE A 28 6.27 24.41 -27.31
N GLY A 29 5.06 24.41 -27.93
CA GLY A 29 4.87 24.66 -29.36
C GLY A 29 5.30 23.49 -30.26
N GLN A 30 5.39 22.26 -29.71
CA GLN A 30 5.82 21.05 -30.42
C GLN A 30 4.80 19.96 -30.21
N LYS A 31 4.42 19.24 -31.28
CA LYS A 31 3.51 18.11 -31.18
C LYS A 31 4.11 16.95 -30.35
N VAL A 32 3.30 16.38 -29.47
CA VAL A 32 3.68 15.23 -28.63
C VAL A 32 2.90 13.97 -28.98
N GLY A 33 2.02 14.04 -30.00
CA GLY A 33 1.26 12.90 -30.49
C GLY A 33 0.31 12.34 -29.44
N SER A 34 -0.43 13.21 -28.74
CA SER A 34 -1.47 12.80 -27.78
C SER A 34 -2.76 12.45 -28.50
N HIS A 35 -3.27 11.24 -28.29
CA HIS A 35 -4.50 10.69 -28.88
C HIS A 35 -5.38 10.17 -27.75
N ILE A 36 -6.43 10.90 -27.42
CA ILE A 36 -7.44 10.48 -26.44
C ILE A 36 -8.55 9.76 -27.20
N VAL A 37 -8.52 8.43 -27.21
CA VAL A 37 -9.41 7.57 -28.01
C VAL A 37 -10.36 6.73 -27.17
N GLY A 38 -10.22 6.81 -25.85
CA GLY A 38 -10.87 5.91 -24.91
C GLY A 38 -10.29 4.50 -24.92
N GLY A 39 -10.72 3.68 -23.96
CA GLY A 39 -10.24 2.32 -23.85
C GLY A 39 -11.24 1.38 -23.21
N PHE A 40 -11.19 0.12 -23.62
CA PHE A 40 -11.98 -0.96 -23.05
C PHE A 40 -11.11 -1.93 -22.26
N PHE A 41 -11.63 -2.33 -21.12
CA PHE A 41 -11.22 -3.53 -20.40
C PHE A 41 -12.29 -4.59 -20.64
N LEU A 42 -11.93 -5.72 -21.25
CA LEU A 42 -12.88 -6.78 -21.62
C LEU A 42 -13.02 -7.80 -20.50
N ALA A 43 -14.22 -8.32 -20.31
CA ALA A 43 -14.55 -9.35 -19.34
C ALA A 43 -15.16 -10.57 -20.04
N GLN A 44 -14.55 -11.74 -19.86
CA GLN A 44 -15.08 -13.03 -20.32
C GLN A 44 -15.83 -13.77 -19.22
N THR A 45 -15.74 -13.29 -17.96
CA THR A 45 -16.32 -13.97 -16.80
C THR A 45 -17.15 -13.03 -15.93
N LYS A 46 -18.17 -13.60 -15.25
CA LYS A 46 -18.97 -12.86 -14.25
C LYS A 46 -18.11 -12.33 -13.09
N LYS A 47 -17.05 -13.08 -12.71
CA LYS A 47 -16.12 -12.67 -11.67
C LYS A 47 -15.33 -11.42 -12.09
N ARG A 48 -14.92 -11.32 -13.34
CA ARG A 48 -14.28 -10.14 -13.90
C ARG A 48 -15.24 -8.94 -13.91
N MET A 49 -16.50 -9.16 -14.29
CA MET A 49 -17.52 -8.11 -14.22
C MET A 49 -17.77 -7.64 -12.78
N GLU A 50 -17.65 -8.52 -11.79
CA GLU A 50 -17.75 -8.14 -10.36
C GLU A 50 -16.57 -7.26 -9.94
N GLU A 51 -15.34 -7.57 -10.37
CA GLU A 51 -14.18 -6.68 -10.20
C GLU A 51 -14.43 -5.31 -10.83
N PHE A 52 -14.94 -5.26 -12.05
CA PHE A 52 -15.23 -3.98 -12.71
C PHE A 52 -16.29 -3.16 -11.96
N LYS A 53 -17.30 -3.81 -11.37
CA LYS A 53 -18.26 -3.11 -10.49
C LYS A 53 -17.58 -2.52 -9.25
N TYR A 54 -16.66 -3.26 -8.63
CA TYR A 54 -15.87 -2.78 -7.49
C TYR A 54 -15.01 -1.58 -7.89
N LEU A 55 -14.26 -1.69 -8.99
CA LEU A 55 -13.39 -0.63 -9.49
C LEU A 55 -14.18 0.62 -9.94
N ALA A 56 -15.35 0.45 -10.56
CA ALA A 56 -16.21 1.58 -10.97
C ALA A 56 -16.66 2.44 -9.77
N GLY A 57 -17.03 1.81 -8.65
CA GLY A 57 -17.31 2.53 -7.41
C GLY A 57 -16.09 3.30 -6.90
N LYS A 58 -14.94 2.64 -6.89
CA LYS A 58 -13.67 3.21 -6.45
C LYS A 58 -13.25 4.42 -7.29
N PHE A 59 -13.30 4.33 -8.62
CA PHE A 59 -12.93 5.45 -9.50
C PHE A 59 -13.92 6.62 -9.38
N ARG A 60 -15.20 6.34 -9.23
CA ARG A 60 -16.22 7.38 -8.95
C ARG A 60 -15.89 8.16 -7.69
N SER A 61 -15.37 7.53 -6.65
CA SER A 61 -14.98 8.20 -5.38
C SER A 61 -13.90 9.28 -5.55
N ILE A 62 -13.15 9.25 -6.64
CA ILE A 62 -12.09 10.23 -6.98
C ILE A 62 -12.44 11.06 -8.24
N GLY A 63 -13.69 10.98 -8.72
CA GLY A 63 -14.16 11.77 -9.85
C GLY A 63 -13.70 11.30 -11.23
N LEU A 64 -13.31 10.03 -11.37
CA LEU A 64 -13.01 9.42 -12.66
C LEU A 64 -14.23 8.67 -13.18
N GLU A 65 -14.50 8.81 -14.48
CA GLU A 65 -15.56 8.09 -15.19
C GLU A 65 -15.11 6.67 -15.54
N TYR A 66 -15.98 5.72 -15.34
CA TYR A 66 -15.76 4.31 -15.62
C TYR A 66 -17.09 3.59 -15.76
N ASP A 67 -17.49 3.36 -17.01
CA ASP A 67 -18.79 2.79 -17.32
C ASP A 67 -18.70 1.31 -17.64
N LEU A 68 -19.66 0.54 -17.14
CA LEU A 68 -19.82 -0.85 -17.57
C LEU A 68 -20.58 -0.87 -18.89
N VAL A 69 -20.07 -1.67 -19.83
CA VAL A 69 -20.58 -1.73 -21.20
C VAL A 69 -20.91 -3.16 -21.61
N SER A 70 -21.91 -3.31 -22.46
CA SER A 70 -22.30 -4.58 -23.06
C SER A 70 -21.37 -4.99 -24.22
N PRO A 71 -21.35 -6.28 -24.60
CA PRO A 71 -20.63 -6.73 -25.79
C PRO A 71 -21.05 -6.00 -27.08
N SER A 72 -22.33 -5.64 -27.22
CA SER A 72 -22.84 -4.90 -28.39
C SER A 72 -22.30 -3.46 -28.45
N GLU A 73 -22.17 -2.77 -27.31
CA GLU A 73 -21.55 -1.45 -27.25
C GLU A 73 -20.06 -1.51 -27.59
N ILE A 74 -19.33 -2.52 -27.08
CA ILE A 74 -17.93 -2.77 -27.44
C ILE A 74 -17.80 -2.96 -28.95
N LYS A 75 -18.62 -3.85 -29.54
CA LYS A 75 -18.61 -4.13 -30.96
C LYS A 75 -18.92 -2.90 -31.82
N SER A 76 -19.79 -2.01 -31.36
CA SER A 76 -20.14 -0.81 -32.09
C SER A 76 -18.98 0.19 -32.18
N LYS A 77 -18.15 0.29 -31.12
CA LYS A 77 -16.99 1.18 -31.08
C LYS A 77 -15.71 0.54 -31.64
N PHE A 78 -15.62 -0.81 -31.60
CA PHE A 78 -14.50 -1.57 -32.17
C PHE A 78 -15.01 -2.70 -33.05
N PRO A 79 -15.33 -2.43 -34.33
CA PRO A 79 -16.03 -3.39 -35.22
C PRO A 79 -15.26 -4.67 -35.52
N LEU A 80 -13.93 -4.68 -35.41
CA LEU A 80 -13.09 -5.85 -35.72
C LEU A 80 -13.15 -6.93 -34.63
N LEU A 81 -13.57 -6.60 -33.38
CA LEU A 81 -13.55 -7.56 -32.27
C LEU A 81 -14.59 -8.68 -32.45
N ASN A 82 -14.20 -9.90 -32.19
CA ASN A 82 -15.10 -10.96 -31.81
C ASN A 82 -15.51 -10.76 -30.33
N VAL A 83 -16.80 -10.59 -30.08
CA VAL A 83 -17.36 -10.34 -28.74
C VAL A 83 -18.25 -11.47 -28.24
N SER A 84 -18.28 -12.62 -28.94
CA SER A 84 -19.24 -13.71 -28.71
C SER A 84 -19.06 -14.42 -27.36
N ASP A 85 -17.88 -14.35 -26.78
CA ASP A 85 -17.48 -14.94 -25.50
C ASP A 85 -17.41 -13.92 -24.35
N LEU A 86 -17.79 -12.66 -24.59
CA LEU A 86 -17.72 -11.61 -23.57
C LEU A 86 -19.00 -11.56 -22.74
N GLU A 87 -18.85 -11.43 -21.44
CA GLU A 87 -19.91 -11.03 -20.49
C GLU A 87 -20.14 -9.50 -20.52
N GLY A 88 -19.15 -8.74 -20.96
CA GLY A 88 -19.18 -7.27 -21.03
C GLY A 88 -17.78 -6.67 -20.95
N GLY A 89 -17.72 -5.44 -20.48
CA GLY A 89 -16.46 -4.73 -20.28
C GLY A 89 -16.64 -3.47 -19.45
N ALA A 90 -15.55 -2.73 -19.33
CA ALA A 90 -15.56 -1.40 -18.74
C ALA A 90 -14.92 -0.40 -19.71
N TRP A 91 -15.48 0.80 -19.76
CA TRP A 91 -15.09 1.90 -20.64
C TRP A 91 -14.42 3.01 -19.84
N ASP A 92 -13.21 3.41 -20.25
CA ASP A 92 -12.49 4.57 -19.77
C ASP A 92 -12.44 5.62 -20.90
N PRO A 93 -13.22 6.72 -20.82
CA PRO A 93 -13.26 7.73 -21.89
C PRO A 93 -11.99 8.57 -21.97
N GLU A 94 -11.23 8.70 -20.88
CA GLU A 94 -10.00 9.50 -20.82
C GLU A 94 -8.77 8.73 -21.30
N GLU A 95 -8.89 7.44 -21.60
CA GLU A 95 -7.78 6.62 -22.03
C GLU A 95 -7.25 7.06 -23.39
N GLY A 96 -5.94 6.96 -23.57
CA GLY A 96 -5.29 7.35 -24.81
C GLY A 96 -3.88 6.81 -24.95
N TYR A 97 -3.20 7.22 -25.99
CA TYR A 97 -1.78 6.94 -26.21
C TYR A 97 -1.03 8.18 -26.69
N VAL A 98 0.27 8.14 -26.59
CA VAL A 98 1.18 9.19 -27.03
C VAL A 98 2.35 8.57 -27.79
N ASP A 99 3.05 9.37 -28.55
CA ASP A 99 4.38 8.99 -29.02
C ASP A 99 5.41 9.16 -27.87
N PRO A 100 5.99 8.05 -27.36
CA PRO A 100 6.89 8.10 -26.21
C PRO A 100 8.13 8.98 -26.44
N TYR A 101 8.67 8.98 -27.66
CA TYR A 101 9.81 9.81 -28.03
C TYR A 101 9.44 11.29 -27.98
N SER A 102 8.36 11.69 -28.62
CA SER A 102 7.92 13.10 -28.69
C SER A 102 7.56 13.66 -27.31
N VAL A 103 6.88 12.85 -26.44
CA VAL A 103 6.63 13.27 -25.04
C VAL A 103 7.93 13.45 -24.27
N THR A 104 8.89 12.52 -24.39
CA THR A 104 10.17 12.61 -23.71
C THR A 104 10.95 13.86 -24.15
N MET A 105 11.03 14.11 -25.44
CA MET A 105 11.69 15.29 -26.00
C MET A 105 10.94 16.59 -25.66
N GLY A 106 9.62 16.54 -25.61
CA GLY A 106 8.78 17.66 -25.17
C GLY A 106 9.06 18.04 -23.72
N LEU A 107 9.06 17.07 -22.81
CA LEU A 107 9.40 17.29 -21.40
C LEU A 107 10.84 17.79 -21.23
N ALA A 108 11.80 17.25 -21.99
CA ALA A 108 13.18 17.73 -22.00
C ALA A 108 13.28 19.19 -22.48
N THR A 109 12.50 19.56 -23.50
CA THR A 109 12.43 20.95 -24.01
C THR A 109 11.84 21.89 -22.97
N ALA A 110 10.74 21.48 -22.31
CA ALA A 110 10.13 22.27 -21.23
C ALA A 110 11.10 22.44 -20.05
N ALA A 111 11.80 21.37 -19.65
CA ALA A 111 12.80 21.42 -18.58
C ALA A 111 13.96 22.38 -18.92
N LYS A 112 14.50 22.30 -20.15
CA LYS A 112 15.57 23.23 -20.63
C LYS A 112 15.09 24.68 -20.62
N LYS A 113 13.85 24.97 -21.05
CA LYS A 113 13.26 26.33 -21.00
C LYS A 113 13.19 26.86 -19.54
N ASN A 114 13.02 25.97 -18.56
CA ASN A 114 13.01 26.28 -17.14
C ASN A 114 14.40 26.21 -16.47
N GLY A 115 15.49 26.17 -17.26
CA GLY A 115 16.87 26.24 -16.77
C GLY A 115 17.55 24.92 -16.45
N ALA A 116 16.91 23.77 -16.68
CA ALA A 116 17.53 22.47 -16.48
C ALA A 116 18.64 22.23 -17.54
N LYS A 117 19.74 21.64 -17.11
CA LYS A 117 20.82 21.19 -18.00
C LYS A 117 20.65 19.68 -18.24
N ILE A 118 20.65 19.30 -19.52
CA ILE A 118 20.65 17.89 -19.93
C ILE A 118 21.99 17.61 -20.57
N ILE A 119 22.73 16.67 -20.02
CA ILE A 119 24.06 16.27 -20.47
C ILE A 119 23.95 14.85 -21.02
N GLU A 120 24.07 14.74 -22.34
CA GLU A 120 23.94 13.47 -23.04
C GLU A 120 25.32 12.77 -23.14
N ASN A 121 25.31 11.44 -23.42
CA ASN A 121 26.53 10.64 -23.60
C ASN A 121 27.48 10.71 -22.38
N THR A 122 26.91 10.82 -21.17
CA THR A 122 27.65 11.01 -19.92
C THR A 122 27.22 9.94 -18.91
N GLN A 123 27.90 8.80 -18.94
CA GLN A 123 27.68 7.72 -17.99
C GLN A 123 28.29 8.11 -16.64
N ILE A 124 27.56 7.91 -15.55
CA ILE A 124 28.10 8.06 -14.20
C ILE A 124 28.86 6.80 -13.81
N ASP A 125 30.15 6.96 -13.49
CA ASP A 125 31.05 5.85 -13.14
C ASP A 125 31.05 5.57 -11.63
N THR A 126 31.04 6.63 -10.80
CA THR A 126 31.01 6.49 -9.33
C THR A 126 30.11 7.54 -8.70
N ILE A 127 29.58 7.19 -7.53
CA ILE A 127 28.84 8.09 -6.64
C ILE A 127 29.42 7.97 -5.25
N SER A 128 29.81 9.10 -4.62
CA SER A 128 30.38 9.13 -3.28
C SER A 128 29.80 10.26 -2.44
N ARG A 129 29.88 10.13 -1.11
CA ARG A 129 29.44 11.16 -0.17
C ARG A 129 30.62 12.00 0.27
N LEU A 130 30.53 13.31 0.12
CA LEU A 130 31.53 14.25 0.60
C LEU A 130 31.37 14.52 2.09
N PRO A 131 32.45 14.96 2.79
CA PRO A 131 32.37 15.40 4.19
C PRO A 131 31.40 16.56 4.43
N SER A 132 31.12 17.38 3.42
CA SER A 132 30.11 18.44 3.45
C SER A 132 28.68 17.91 3.60
N GLY A 133 28.46 16.62 3.30
CA GLY A 133 27.16 16.02 3.17
C GLY A 133 26.57 16.07 1.75
N HIS A 134 27.24 16.70 0.80
CA HIS A 134 26.89 16.67 -0.61
C HIS A 134 27.31 15.36 -1.26
N TRP A 135 26.86 15.15 -2.48
CA TRP A 135 27.21 14.01 -3.33
C TRP A 135 28.20 14.43 -4.40
N GLU A 136 29.17 13.59 -4.67
CA GLU A 136 30.09 13.70 -5.79
C GLU A 136 29.81 12.55 -6.77
N LEU A 137 29.67 12.90 -8.05
CA LEU A 137 29.50 11.95 -9.15
C LEU A 137 30.63 12.12 -10.13
N THR A 138 31.21 11.02 -10.61
CA THR A 138 32.26 11.09 -11.64
C THR A 138 31.81 10.48 -12.97
N SER A 139 32.32 11.01 -14.07
CA SER A 139 32.10 10.50 -15.42
C SER A 139 33.35 10.78 -16.25
N GLY A 140 34.24 9.79 -16.43
CA GLY A 140 35.57 10.01 -16.95
C GLY A 140 36.32 11.09 -16.14
N ASP A 141 36.73 12.16 -16.81
CA ASP A 141 37.41 13.30 -16.17
C ASP A 141 36.45 14.36 -15.60
N HIS A 142 35.15 14.20 -15.76
CA HIS A 142 34.15 15.13 -15.25
C HIS A 142 33.74 14.79 -13.82
N ILE A 143 33.63 15.83 -12.98
CA ILE A 143 33.15 15.74 -11.58
C ILE A 143 31.94 16.64 -11.45
N PHE A 144 30.89 16.10 -10.85
CA PHE A 144 29.66 16.83 -10.53
C PHE A 144 29.43 16.77 -9.00
N GLU A 145 29.08 17.90 -8.40
CA GLU A 145 28.70 17.99 -7.00
C GLU A 145 27.23 18.43 -6.91
N CYS A 146 26.45 17.77 -6.03
CA CYS A 146 25.05 18.10 -5.79
C CYS A 146 24.60 17.76 -4.39
N GLU A 147 23.52 18.38 -3.93
CA GLU A 147 22.86 18.10 -2.65
C GLU A 147 21.99 16.86 -2.72
N ILE A 148 21.34 16.64 -3.87
CA ILE A 148 20.31 15.61 -4.08
C ILE A 148 20.57 14.86 -5.37
N ILE A 149 20.46 13.52 -5.30
CA ILE A 149 20.44 12.63 -6.45
C ILE A 149 19.05 12.02 -6.58
N VAL A 150 18.53 11.95 -7.81
CA VAL A 150 17.33 11.19 -8.16
C VAL A 150 17.71 10.10 -9.14
N ASN A 151 17.70 8.86 -8.70
CA ASN A 151 17.98 7.69 -9.52
C ASN A 151 16.76 7.34 -10.39
N CYS A 152 16.78 7.77 -11.64
CA CYS A 152 15.79 7.46 -12.68
C CYS A 152 16.38 6.53 -13.77
N ALA A 153 17.36 5.69 -13.43
CA ALA A 153 18.18 4.94 -14.40
C ALA A 153 17.46 3.72 -15.03
N GLY A 154 16.14 3.59 -14.86
CA GLY A 154 15.34 2.55 -15.52
C GLY A 154 15.83 1.14 -15.15
N PHE A 155 16.21 0.35 -16.15
CA PHE A 155 16.68 -1.01 -15.89
C PHE A 155 18.11 -1.09 -15.30
N TRP A 156 18.84 0.04 -15.19
CA TRP A 156 20.10 0.15 -14.43
C TRP A 156 19.90 0.71 -13.01
N ALA A 157 18.67 0.98 -12.58
CA ALA A 157 18.45 1.66 -11.30
C ALA A 157 19.02 0.89 -10.09
N ARG A 158 19.07 -0.44 -10.17
CA ARG A 158 19.71 -1.28 -9.14
C ARG A 158 21.21 -1.05 -9.10
N GLU A 159 21.88 -1.09 -10.26
CA GLU A 159 23.31 -0.92 -10.40
C GLU A 159 23.75 0.47 -9.91
N VAL A 160 22.96 1.51 -10.19
CA VAL A 160 23.20 2.86 -9.66
C VAL A 160 23.05 2.91 -8.14
N ALA A 161 22.06 2.21 -7.57
CA ALA A 161 21.90 2.13 -6.12
C ALA A 161 23.05 1.34 -5.45
N GLU A 162 23.56 0.30 -6.12
CA GLU A 162 24.69 -0.50 -5.64
C GLU A 162 26.01 0.31 -5.57
N MET A 163 26.18 1.40 -6.36
CA MET A 163 27.32 2.31 -6.26
C MET A 163 27.45 2.97 -4.88
N ILE A 164 26.36 3.12 -4.15
CA ILE A 164 26.32 3.71 -2.82
C ILE A 164 25.97 2.68 -1.71
N ASN A 165 26.26 1.41 -1.96
CA ASN A 165 26.01 0.29 -1.04
C ASN A 165 24.55 0.15 -0.57
N THR A 166 23.60 0.49 -1.44
CA THR A 166 22.15 0.23 -1.21
C THR A 166 21.57 -0.55 -2.39
N SER A 167 20.29 -0.91 -2.32
CA SER A 167 19.66 -1.68 -3.39
C SER A 167 18.21 -1.28 -3.60
N VAL A 168 17.75 -1.33 -4.85
CA VAL A 168 16.34 -1.30 -5.24
C VAL A 168 15.94 -2.65 -5.81
N PRO A 169 14.84 -3.24 -5.32
CA PRO A 169 14.43 -4.58 -5.71
C PRO A 169 13.70 -4.57 -7.05
N ILE A 170 14.40 -4.39 -8.15
CA ILE A 170 13.86 -4.50 -9.50
C ILE A 170 14.35 -5.76 -10.18
N THR A 171 13.50 -6.32 -11.06
CA THR A 171 13.85 -7.38 -11.99
C THR A 171 13.47 -6.93 -13.39
N ASN A 172 14.42 -7.00 -14.30
CA ASN A 172 14.18 -6.68 -15.70
C ASN A 172 13.67 -7.92 -16.42
N MET A 173 12.59 -7.76 -17.20
CA MET A 173 11.95 -8.84 -17.95
C MET A 173 11.99 -8.53 -19.44
N GLU A 174 12.05 -9.56 -20.27
CA GLU A 174 11.79 -9.42 -21.69
C GLU A 174 10.29 -9.25 -21.93
N HIS A 175 9.92 -8.35 -22.82
CA HIS A 175 8.52 -8.12 -23.18
C HIS A 175 8.37 -7.85 -24.68
N HIS A 176 7.43 -8.59 -25.29
CA HIS A 176 7.17 -8.49 -26.72
C HIS A 176 5.95 -7.64 -27.02
N TYR A 177 6.04 -6.91 -28.16
CA TYR A 177 4.86 -6.45 -28.87
C TYR A 177 5.07 -6.62 -30.38
N LEU A 178 3.96 -6.73 -31.10
CA LEU A 178 3.93 -6.92 -32.54
C LEU A 178 3.15 -5.77 -33.19
N VAL A 179 3.58 -5.36 -34.37
CA VAL A 179 2.88 -4.39 -35.23
C VAL A 179 2.52 -5.08 -36.51
N THR A 180 1.27 -4.97 -36.94
CA THR A 180 0.77 -5.58 -38.19
C THR A 180 1.10 -4.73 -39.40
N GLU A 181 1.00 -5.35 -40.59
CA GLU A 181 0.81 -4.63 -41.84
C GLU A 181 -0.54 -3.89 -41.81
N ASN A 182 -0.79 -3.04 -42.81
CA ASN A 182 -2.04 -2.32 -42.95
C ASN A 182 -3.24 -3.30 -43.04
N ILE A 183 -4.30 -2.96 -42.34
CA ILE A 183 -5.56 -3.70 -42.32
C ILE A 183 -6.60 -2.86 -43.07
N PRO A 184 -7.13 -3.33 -44.20
CA PRO A 184 -8.06 -2.53 -45.04
C PRO A 184 -9.28 -2.03 -44.26
N THR A 185 -9.80 -2.84 -43.32
CA THR A 185 -10.93 -2.45 -42.48
C THR A 185 -10.54 -1.28 -41.53
N VAL A 186 -9.32 -1.26 -41.02
CA VAL A 186 -8.82 -0.15 -40.16
C VAL A 186 -8.62 1.10 -41.02
N GLU A 187 -8.04 0.96 -42.20
CA GLU A 187 -7.82 2.09 -43.12
C GLU A 187 -9.13 2.76 -43.56
N ALA A 188 -10.24 1.99 -43.65
CA ALA A 188 -11.56 2.49 -44.02
C ALA A 188 -12.30 3.21 -42.87
N LEU A 189 -11.78 3.20 -41.63
CA LEU A 189 -12.42 3.85 -40.50
C LEU A 189 -12.23 5.36 -40.53
N HIS A 190 -13.29 6.09 -40.13
CA HIS A 190 -13.24 7.55 -40.01
C HIS A 190 -12.65 8.03 -38.69
N ASN A 191 -12.76 7.21 -37.64
CA ASN A 191 -12.27 7.51 -36.30
C ASN A 191 -11.22 6.48 -35.87
N GLU A 192 -10.28 6.91 -35.05
CA GLU A 192 -9.33 6.00 -34.44
C GLU A 192 -10.05 5.01 -33.49
N LEU A 193 -9.52 3.78 -33.44
CA LEU A 193 -10.04 2.72 -32.59
C LEU A 193 -9.65 2.95 -31.13
N PRO A 194 -10.56 2.65 -30.18
CA PRO A 194 -10.21 2.62 -28.76
C PRO A 194 -9.12 1.61 -28.44
N ILE A 195 -8.42 1.83 -27.33
CA ILE A 195 -7.46 0.85 -26.80
C ILE A 195 -8.24 -0.34 -26.20
N ILE A 196 -7.73 -1.55 -26.38
CA ILE A 196 -8.30 -2.76 -25.80
C ILE A 196 -7.31 -3.38 -24.81
N ARG A 197 -7.84 -3.80 -23.65
CA ARG A 197 -7.20 -4.76 -22.74
C ARG A 197 -8.12 -5.94 -22.55
N ASP A 198 -7.73 -7.07 -23.12
CA ASP A 198 -8.41 -8.34 -22.86
C ASP A 198 -7.81 -8.93 -21.58
N THR A 199 -8.47 -8.65 -20.45
CA THR A 199 -7.90 -8.91 -19.14
C THR A 199 -7.89 -10.40 -18.78
N ASP A 200 -8.83 -11.18 -19.30
CA ASP A 200 -8.90 -12.62 -19.06
C ASP A 200 -8.00 -13.40 -20.02
N SER A 201 -7.64 -12.82 -21.18
CA SER A 201 -6.69 -13.37 -22.16
C SER A 201 -5.27 -12.78 -22.04
N HIS A 202 -5.05 -11.88 -21.10
CA HIS A 202 -3.75 -11.29 -20.77
C HIS A 202 -3.02 -10.61 -21.93
N PHE A 203 -3.72 -9.83 -22.77
CA PHE A 203 -3.12 -9.03 -23.83
C PHE A 203 -3.73 -7.63 -23.93
N TYR A 204 -3.04 -6.76 -24.63
CA TYR A 204 -3.49 -5.41 -24.95
C TYR A 204 -3.28 -5.14 -26.44
N LEU A 205 -4.08 -4.22 -26.99
CA LEU A 205 -3.90 -3.75 -28.37
C LEU A 205 -4.36 -2.29 -28.51
N ARG A 206 -3.81 -1.64 -29.53
CA ARG A 206 -4.24 -0.34 -30.01
C ARG A 206 -4.06 -0.22 -31.53
N GLN A 207 -4.67 0.77 -32.12
CA GLN A 207 -4.37 1.13 -33.49
C GLN A 207 -2.93 1.69 -33.60
N GLU A 208 -2.22 1.32 -34.67
CA GLU A 208 -0.93 1.83 -35.06
C GLU A 208 -0.97 2.18 -36.55
N ASN A 209 -1.13 3.47 -36.86
CA ASN A 209 -1.42 3.94 -38.21
C ASN A 209 -2.66 3.20 -38.81
N ASN A 210 -2.51 2.51 -39.95
CA ASN A 210 -3.56 1.71 -40.58
C ASN A 210 -3.53 0.22 -40.18
N GLY A 211 -2.72 -0.14 -39.18
CA GLY A 211 -2.62 -1.48 -38.60
C GLY A 211 -2.93 -1.48 -37.11
N LEU A 212 -2.51 -2.53 -36.44
CA LEU A 212 -2.66 -2.73 -35.01
C LEU A 212 -1.30 -3.02 -34.36
N LEU A 213 -1.12 -2.51 -33.15
CA LEU A 213 -0.05 -2.91 -32.23
C LEU A 213 -0.69 -3.74 -31.12
N PHE A 214 -0.12 -4.89 -30.80
CA PHE A 214 -0.56 -5.72 -29.68
C PHE A 214 0.61 -6.37 -28.94
N GLY A 215 0.45 -6.58 -27.64
CA GLY A 215 1.41 -7.27 -26.78
C GLY A 215 0.71 -8.08 -25.70
N SER A 216 1.42 -9.01 -25.09
CA SER A 216 0.85 -9.94 -24.11
C SER A 216 1.71 -10.10 -22.87
N TRP A 217 1.08 -10.64 -21.81
CA TRP A 217 1.73 -11.01 -20.55
C TRP A 217 1.76 -12.54 -20.49
N GLU A 218 2.77 -13.11 -21.15
CA GLU A 218 2.89 -14.55 -21.34
C GLU A 218 3.29 -15.28 -20.05
N LYS A 219 2.82 -16.53 -19.90
CA LYS A 219 3.13 -17.39 -18.75
C LYS A 219 4.61 -17.82 -18.74
N ASP A 220 5.18 -18.11 -19.92
CA ASP A 220 6.59 -18.44 -20.08
C ASP A 220 7.46 -17.17 -20.15
N CYS A 221 7.33 -16.33 -19.12
CA CYS A 221 8.07 -15.07 -19.03
C CYS A 221 9.56 -15.31 -18.73
N ARG A 222 10.42 -14.40 -19.17
CA ARG A 222 11.87 -14.52 -19.03
C ARG A 222 12.47 -13.24 -18.47
N ALA A 223 13.38 -13.40 -17.47
CA ALA A 223 14.19 -12.29 -17.00
C ALA A 223 15.22 -11.89 -18.08
N ALA A 224 15.29 -10.62 -18.40
CA ALA A 224 16.30 -10.05 -19.28
C ALA A 224 17.71 -10.36 -18.76
N TRP A 225 18.64 -10.54 -19.66
CA TRP A 225 20.04 -10.90 -19.36
C TRP A 225 20.17 -12.14 -18.44
N ASN A 226 19.20 -13.06 -18.50
CA ASN A 226 19.13 -14.25 -17.62
C ASN A 226 19.13 -13.88 -16.11
N GLY A 227 18.52 -12.75 -15.75
CA GLY A 227 18.45 -12.25 -14.38
C GLY A 227 19.75 -11.63 -13.85
N LYS A 228 20.75 -11.41 -14.71
CA LYS A 228 21.97 -10.67 -14.39
C LYS A 228 21.76 -9.16 -14.53
N SER A 229 22.75 -8.40 -14.09
CA SER A 229 22.77 -6.94 -14.28
C SER A 229 22.74 -6.56 -15.77
N ALA A 230 22.03 -5.48 -16.08
CA ALA A 230 22.02 -4.93 -17.41
C ALA A 230 23.43 -4.42 -17.79
N PRO A 231 23.97 -4.78 -18.97
CA PRO A 231 25.25 -4.22 -19.42
C PRO A 231 25.15 -2.70 -19.57
N TRP A 232 26.14 -1.95 -19.11
CA TRP A 232 26.18 -0.49 -19.30
C TRP A 232 26.20 -0.06 -20.76
N SER A 233 26.71 -0.93 -21.65
CA SER A 233 26.72 -0.71 -23.08
C SER A 233 25.39 -0.98 -23.78
N PHE A 234 24.40 -1.58 -23.11
CA PHE A 234 23.11 -1.91 -23.69
C PHE A 234 22.29 -0.62 -23.90
N GLY A 235 22.35 -0.08 -25.09
CA GLY A 235 21.62 1.14 -25.47
C GLY A 235 21.09 1.04 -26.89
N GLN A 236 19.81 1.37 -27.11
CA GLN A 236 19.15 1.28 -28.42
C GLN A 236 19.19 -0.15 -29.03
N GLU A 237 19.21 -1.15 -28.16
CA GLU A 237 19.28 -2.56 -28.53
C GLU A 237 17.99 -3.27 -28.12
N LEU A 238 17.69 -4.36 -28.80
CA LEU A 238 16.55 -5.24 -28.55
C LEU A 238 17.05 -6.68 -28.40
N PHE A 239 16.26 -7.50 -27.72
CA PHE A 239 16.52 -8.94 -27.65
C PHE A 239 16.04 -9.64 -28.92
N ASN A 240 16.55 -10.85 -29.15
CA ASN A 240 16.02 -11.71 -30.20
C ASN A 240 14.54 -12.03 -29.97
N ASN A 241 13.80 -12.10 -31.06
CA ASN A 241 12.40 -12.48 -31.01
C ASN A 241 12.24 -13.96 -30.61
N ASP A 242 11.27 -14.24 -29.75
CA ASP A 242 10.93 -15.59 -29.29
C ASP A 242 9.39 -15.74 -29.26
N LEU A 243 8.81 -15.96 -30.45
CA LEU A 243 7.36 -16.05 -30.62
C LEU A 243 6.77 -17.35 -30.04
N ALA A 244 7.58 -18.38 -29.83
CA ALA A 244 7.12 -19.63 -29.23
C ALA A 244 6.56 -19.40 -27.81
N ARG A 245 7.13 -18.46 -27.07
CA ARG A 245 6.63 -18.07 -25.75
C ARG A 245 5.25 -17.43 -25.77
N LEU A 246 4.86 -16.85 -26.89
CA LEU A 246 3.60 -16.12 -27.06
C LEU A 246 2.48 -16.98 -27.66
N GLU A 247 2.71 -18.26 -27.98
CA GLU A 247 1.79 -19.11 -28.76
C GLU A 247 0.37 -19.12 -28.17
N GLU A 248 0.22 -19.33 -26.85
CA GLU A 248 -1.08 -19.31 -26.17
C GLU A 248 -1.77 -17.95 -26.31
N ASN A 249 -1.02 -16.85 -26.08
CA ASN A 249 -1.58 -15.51 -26.17
C ASN A 249 -1.93 -15.13 -27.62
N LEU A 250 -1.10 -15.52 -28.60
CA LEU A 250 -1.40 -15.27 -30.00
C LEU A 250 -2.67 -15.99 -30.44
N ALA A 251 -2.90 -17.22 -29.99
CA ALA A 251 -4.14 -17.94 -30.27
C ALA A 251 -5.38 -17.18 -29.75
N MET A 252 -5.28 -16.61 -28.53
CA MET A 252 -6.36 -15.80 -27.96
C MET A 252 -6.54 -14.47 -28.70
N ILE A 253 -5.45 -13.82 -29.09
CA ILE A 253 -5.50 -12.59 -29.90
C ILE A 253 -6.17 -12.85 -31.25
N PHE A 254 -5.83 -13.94 -31.93
CA PHE A 254 -6.44 -14.31 -33.22
C PHE A 254 -7.93 -14.70 -33.07
N HIS A 255 -8.30 -15.32 -31.95
CA HIS A 255 -9.71 -15.54 -31.62
C HIS A 255 -10.47 -14.22 -31.47
N ARG A 256 -9.89 -13.25 -30.73
CA ARG A 256 -10.47 -11.92 -30.49
C ARG A 256 -10.52 -11.06 -31.76
N LEU A 257 -9.54 -11.22 -32.66
CA LEU A 257 -9.37 -10.44 -33.88
C LEU A 257 -9.20 -11.39 -35.09
N PRO A 258 -10.28 -11.97 -35.65
CA PRO A 258 -10.19 -12.93 -36.73
C PRO A 258 -9.48 -12.40 -38.00
N GLU A 259 -9.50 -11.10 -38.24
CA GLU A 259 -8.82 -10.49 -39.39
C GLU A 259 -7.30 -10.69 -39.38
N LEU A 260 -6.71 -10.90 -38.20
CA LEU A 260 -5.27 -11.15 -38.06
C LEU A 260 -4.82 -12.46 -38.68
N HIS A 261 -5.72 -13.43 -38.92
CA HIS A 261 -5.38 -14.66 -39.64
C HIS A 261 -4.88 -14.41 -41.07
N SER A 262 -5.28 -13.30 -41.67
CA SER A 262 -4.91 -12.91 -43.04
C SER A 262 -3.98 -11.70 -43.10
N THR A 263 -3.56 -11.17 -41.94
CA THR A 263 -2.75 -9.96 -41.86
C THR A 263 -1.29 -10.31 -41.59
N GLY A 264 -0.37 -9.70 -42.32
CA GLY A 264 1.07 -9.84 -42.10
C GLY A 264 1.56 -9.09 -40.86
N ILE A 265 2.69 -9.52 -40.30
CA ILE A 265 3.38 -8.82 -39.22
C ILE A 265 4.51 -7.98 -39.81
N LYS A 266 4.44 -6.66 -39.59
CA LYS A 266 5.42 -5.70 -40.07
C LYS A 266 6.64 -5.61 -39.14
N GLN A 267 6.42 -5.69 -37.83
CA GLN A 267 7.49 -5.53 -36.84
C GLN A 267 7.21 -6.38 -35.61
N ILE A 268 8.28 -6.94 -35.06
CA ILE A 268 8.29 -7.60 -33.75
C ILE A 268 9.35 -6.92 -32.89
N THR A 269 8.98 -6.53 -31.70
CA THR A 269 9.89 -5.87 -30.76
C THR A 269 9.95 -6.70 -29.48
N ASN A 270 11.17 -7.04 -29.02
CA ASN A 270 11.42 -7.66 -27.74
C ASN A 270 12.39 -6.78 -26.93
N GLY A 271 11.90 -6.10 -25.94
CA GLY A 271 12.64 -5.12 -25.13
C GLY A 271 12.66 -5.45 -23.64
N ALA A 272 13.56 -4.77 -22.89
CA ALA A 272 13.60 -4.87 -21.46
C ALA A 272 12.51 -3.99 -20.81
N ILE A 273 11.80 -4.55 -19.83
CA ILE A 273 10.87 -3.82 -18.97
C ILE A 273 11.17 -4.11 -17.49
N SER A 274 11.23 -3.06 -16.67
CA SER A 274 11.58 -3.16 -15.25
C SER A 274 10.36 -3.38 -14.38
N PHE A 275 10.41 -4.40 -13.53
CA PHE A 275 9.39 -4.72 -12.53
C PHE A 275 9.92 -4.57 -11.11
N SER A 276 9.11 -4.00 -10.23
CA SER A 276 9.23 -4.16 -8.79
C SER A 276 8.58 -5.46 -8.32
N PRO A 277 8.85 -5.96 -7.11
CA PRO A 277 8.27 -7.20 -6.59
C PRO A 277 6.74 -7.21 -6.43
N ASP A 278 6.12 -6.05 -6.48
CA ASP A 278 4.67 -5.86 -6.34
C ASP A 278 4.02 -5.20 -7.57
N GLY A 279 4.80 -4.97 -8.64
CA GLY A 279 4.33 -4.38 -9.90
C GLY A 279 3.99 -2.89 -9.82
N ARG A 280 4.31 -2.23 -8.71
CA ARG A 280 4.10 -0.78 -8.49
C ARG A 280 5.41 -0.02 -8.62
N PRO A 281 5.41 1.25 -9.05
CA PRO A 281 6.61 2.07 -9.06
C PRO A 281 7.34 2.06 -7.70
N ILE A 282 8.66 2.21 -7.72
CA ILE A 282 9.48 2.44 -6.53
C ILE A 282 9.93 3.89 -6.58
N VAL A 283 9.41 4.70 -5.64
CA VAL A 283 9.67 6.15 -5.62
C VAL A 283 10.00 6.64 -4.20
N GLY A 284 10.63 7.80 -4.11
CA GLY A 284 10.85 8.51 -2.86
C GLY A 284 12.27 8.44 -2.31
N PRO A 285 12.50 9.00 -1.11
CA PRO A 285 13.83 9.06 -0.48
C PRO A 285 14.25 7.70 0.05
N MET A 286 15.49 7.30 -0.26
CA MET A 286 16.05 6.02 0.18
C MET A 286 16.26 6.02 1.70
N PRO A 287 15.69 5.04 2.44
CA PRO A 287 15.92 4.91 3.87
C PRO A 287 17.40 4.77 4.22
N GLY A 288 17.86 5.52 5.22
CA GLY A 288 19.27 5.51 5.67
C GLY A 288 20.26 6.25 4.74
N VAL A 289 19.80 6.83 3.61
CA VAL A 289 20.65 7.52 2.64
C VAL A 289 20.10 8.93 2.33
N PRO A 290 20.32 9.91 3.21
CA PRO A 290 19.79 11.26 3.03
C PRO A 290 20.23 11.90 1.71
N GLY A 291 19.31 12.57 1.00
CA GLY A 291 19.57 13.23 -0.28
C GLY A 291 19.65 12.29 -1.49
N PHE A 292 19.41 10.97 -1.32
CA PHE A 292 19.30 10.04 -2.43
C PHE A 292 17.85 9.58 -2.60
N PHE A 293 17.27 9.86 -3.76
CA PHE A 293 15.91 9.51 -4.15
C PHE A 293 15.91 8.48 -5.27
N VAL A 294 14.82 7.74 -5.39
CA VAL A 294 14.62 6.78 -6.47
C VAL A 294 13.29 7.01 -7.17
N ALA A 295 13.27 6.78 -8.50
CA ALA A 295 12.05 6.74 -9.30
C ALA A 295 12.25 5.70 -10.41
N CYS A 296 11.90 4.43 -10.14
CA CYS A 296 12.17 3.29 -11.03
C CYS A 296 11.11 2.19 -10.92
N GLY A 297 11.25 1.11 -11.69
CA GLY A 297 10.34 -0.04 -11.64
C GLY A 297 8.95 0.24 -12.21
N PHE A 298 8.86 1.09 -13.23
CA PHE A 298 7.61 1.49 -13.87
C PHE A 298 7.20 0.48 -14.93
N VAL A 299 6.10 -0.24 -14.71
CA VAL A 299 5.50 -1.10 -15.72
C VAL A 299 4.69 -0.29 -16.74
N GLY A 300 3.97 0.71 -16.28
CA GLY A 300 3.23 1.67 -17.11
C GLY A 300 3.96 3.02 -17.20
N GLY A 301 5.23 3.04 -17.61
CA GLY A 301 6.16 4.16 -17.48
C GLY A 301 5.58 5.51 -17.92
N ILE A 302 5.17 5.63 -19.18
CA ILE A 302 4.62 6.89 -19.72
C ILE A 302 3.34 7.32 -18.97
N ALA A 303 2.44 6.40 -18.67
CA ALA A 303 1.20 6.73 -17.94
C ALA A 303 1.47 7.30 -16.54
N GLN A 304 2.57 6.91 -15.91
CA GLN A 304 2.88 7.24 -14.51
C GLN A 304 3.90 8.38 -14.38
N ALA A 305 4.75 8.59 -15.38
CA ALA A 305 5.92 9.48 -15.26
C ALA A 305 5.56 10.94 -14.96
N GLY A 306 4.53 11.50 -15.58
CA GLY A 306 4.12 12.89 -15.33
C GLY A 306 3.68 13.13 -13.89
N GLY A 307 2.79 12.27 -13.37
CA GLY A 307 2.31 12.37 -11.99
C GLY A 307 3.40 12.06 -10.97
N VAL A 308 4.27 11.08 -11.24
CA VAL A 308 5.42 10.81 -10.36
C VAL A 308 6.42 11.96 -10.40
N GLY A 309 6.65 12.59 -11.55
CA GLY A 309 7.47 13.79 -11.62
C GLY A 309 6.96 14.93 -10.74
N LEU A 310 5.63 15.16 -10.71
CA LEU A 310 5.01 16.09 -9.77
C LEU A 310 5.26 15.69 -8.33
N ALA A 311 4.98 14.45 -7.96
CA ALA A 311 5.15 13.96 -6.60
C ALA A 311 6.62 14.03 -6.14
N MET A 312 7.58 13.70 -7.00
CA MET A 312 9.02 13.81 -6.71
C MET A 312 9.45 15.25 -6.52
N SER A 313 8.95 16.19 -7.34
CA SER A 313 9.24 17.63 -7.17
C SER A 313 8.71 18.15 -5.83
N GLN A 314 7.50 17.78 -5.45
CA GLN A 314 6.91 18.10 -4.14
C GLN A 314 7.74 17.50 -3.00
N TRP A 315 8.19 16.25 -3.14
CA TRP A 315 9.00 15.59 -2.13
C TRP A 315 10.33 16.31 -1.89
N ILE A 316 11.00 16.68 -2.97
CA ILE A 316 12.30 17.38 -2.91
C ILE A 316 12.15 18.80 -2.35
N LEU A 317 11.13 19.54 -2.78
CA LEU A 317 10.95 20.95 -2.42
C LEU A 317 10.25 21.13 -1.07
N ASN A 318 9.31 20.26 -0.73
CA ASN A 318 8.44 20.41 0.44
C ASN A 318 8.64 19.35 1.51
N GLY A 319 9.60 18.40 1.30
CA GLY A 319 9.86 17.28 2.20
C GLY A 319 8.93 16.07 2.02
N GLU A 320 7.76 16.25 1.38
CA GLU A 320 6.83 15.17 1.06
C GLU A 320 5.80 15.57 0.00
N PRO A 321 5.20 14.62 -0.73
CA PRO A 321 4.16 14.89 -1.73
C PRO A 321 2.82 15.23 -1.05
N GLU A 322 1.91 15.85 -1.81
CA GLU A 322 0.54 16.14 -1.34
C GLU A 322 -0.28 14.87 -1.16
N LEU A 323 -0.14 13.91 -2.09
CA LEU A 323 -0.80 12.62 -2.03
C LEU A 323 -0.01 11.64 -1.16
N ASN A 324 -0.71 10.80 -0.42
CA ASN A 324 -0.09 9.67 0.26
C ASN A 324 0.39 8.63 -0.75
N LEU A 325 1.69 8.36 -0.77
CA LEU A 325 2.35 7.45 -1.71
C LEU A 325 3.04 6.26 -1.01
N ASP A 326 2.64 5.93 0.21
CA ASP A 326 3.20 4.82 0.98
C ASP A 326 3.22 3.50 0.21
N PHE A 327 2.18 3.23 -0.60
CA PHE A 327 2.05 2.04 -1.44
C PHE A 327 3.10 1.94 -2.57
N MET A 328 3.77 3.03 -2.95
CA MET A 328 4.87 3.05 -3.94
C MET A 328 6.18 3.62 -3.39
N ASP A 329 6.21 4.10 -2.15
CA ASP A 329 7.43 4.55 -1.50
C ASP A 329 8.45 3.40 -1.37
N VAL A 330 9.72 3.69 -1.62
CA VAL A 330 10.81 2.72 -1.52
C VAL A 330 10.92 2.11 -0.11
N ALA A 331 10.50 2.85 0.93
CA ALA A 331 10.51 2.38 2.32
C ALA A 331 9.56 1.20 2.62
N ARG A 332 8.69 0.80 1.65
CA ARG A 332 7.91 -0.45 1.77
C ARG A 332 8.77 -1.71 1.59
N PHE A 333 9.99 -1.54 1.09
CA PHE A 333 10.99 -2.59 0.91
C PHE A 333 12.15 -2.41 1.90
N GLY A 334 12.65 -3.50 2.43
CA GLY A 334 13.75 -3.51 3.39
C GLY A 334 14.89 -4.45 2.97
N ASP A 335 15.79 -4.72 3.89
CA ASP A 335 16.94 -5.62 3.73
C ASP A 335 16.58 -7.07 3.36
N TRP A 336 15.33 -7.44 3.57
CA TRP A 336 14.78 -8.75 3.21
C TRP A 336 14.48 -8.88 1.71
N THR A 337 14.48 -7.80 0.94
CA THR A 337 14.19 -7.80 -0.50
C THR A 337 15.42 -8.13 -1.33
N THR A 338 15.86 -9.41 -1.29
CA THR A 338 17.00 -9.90 -2.06
C THR A 338 16.71 -9.92 -3.59
N LYS A 339 17.76 -10.15 -4.39
CA LYS A 339 17.62 -10.34 -5.85
C LYS A 339 16.72 -11.54 -6.17
N GLU A 340 16.85 -12.63 -5.39
CA GLU A 340 16.06 -13.84 -5.52
C GLU A 340 14.58 -13.56 -5.23
N PHE A 341 14.28 -12.88 -4.13
CA PHE A 341 12.93 -12.47 -3.79
C PHE A 341 12.31 -11.62 -4.90
N ALA A 342 13.03 -10.59 -5.37
CA ALA A 342 12.54 -9.71 -6.43
C ALA A 342 12.20 -10.49 -7.70
N ARG A 343 13.07 -11.45 -8.07
CA ARG A 343 12.88 -12.31 -9.23
C ARG A 343 11.66 -13.23 -9.08
N GLU A 344 11.56 -13.96 -7.97
CA GLU A 344 10.43 -14.88 -7.72
C GLU A 344 9.10 -14.15 -7.75
N ARG A 345 9.01 -13.00 -7.11
CA ARG A 345 7.83 -12.14 -7.14
C ARG A 345 7.49 -11.66 -8.54
N THR A 346 8.50 -11.24 -9.30
CA THR A 346 8.28 -10.77 -10.67
C THR A 346 7.77 -11.90 -11.58
N TYR A 347 8.33 -13.11 -11.45
CA TYR A 347 7.84 -14.27 -12.19
C TYR A 347 6.39 -14.65 -11.84
N GLU A 348 5.95 -14.43 -10.60
CA GLU A 348 4.55 -14.59 -10.23
C GLU A 348 3.65 -13.52 -10.83
N ILE A 349 4.05 -12.23 -10.76
CA ILE A 349 3.16 -11.12 -11.11
C ILE A 349 3.15 -10.76 -12.60
N PHE A 350 4.22 -11.05 -13.34
CA PHE A 350 4.31 -10.72 -14.77
C PHE A 350 3.17 -11.37 -15.59
N PRO A 351 2.98 -12.70 -15.57
CA PRO A 351 1.89 -13.35 -16.31
C PRO A 351 0.52 -13.03 -15.73
N LYS A 352 0.46 -12.56 -14.47
CA LYS A 352 -0.77 -12.20 -13.77
C LYS A 352 -1.05 -10.69 -13.77
N ARG A 353 -0.50 -9.97 -14.74
CA ARG A 353 -0.64 -8.50 -14.83
C ARG A 353 -2.10 -8.03 -14.81
N TYR A 354 -2.98 -8.83 -15.39
CA TYR A 354 -4.41 -8.58 -15.45
C TYR A 354 -5.24 -9.57 -14.60
N GLU A 355 -4.65 -10.26 -13.63
CA GLU A 355 -5.45 -11.08 -12.72
C GLU A 355 -6.46 -10.24 -11.93
N ILE A 356 -7.55 -10.87 -11.52
CA ILE A 356 -8.50 -10.25 -10.59
C ILE A 356 -7.80 -10.00 -9.26
N ILE A 357 -7.73 -8.72 -8.83
CA ILE A 357 -7.14 -8.35 -7.55
C ILE A 357 -8.25 -8.28 -6.50
N TYR A 358 -8.44 -9.39 -5.81
CA TYR A 358 -9.39 -9.44 -4.70
C TYR A 358 -8.88 -8.68 -3.47
N PRO A 359 -9.77 -8.10 -2.66
CA PRO A 359 -9.40 -7.60 -1.34
C PRO A 359 -8.75 -8.68 -0.49
N ALA A 360 -7.77 -8.30 0.32
CA ALA A 360 -7.00 -9.19 1.20
C ALA A 360 -6.24 -10.34 0.51
N MET A 361 -5.95 -10.20 -0.79
CA MET A 361 -5.18 -11.19 -1.56
C MET A 361 -3.70 -11.17 -1.15
N GLU A 362 -3.14 -12.37 -0.91
CA GLU A 362 -1.72 -12.55 -0.58
C GLU A 362 -0.98 -13.23 -1.74
N ARG A 363 0.24 -12.77 -2.00
CA ARG A 363 1.13 -13.38 -2.99
C ARG A 363 1.71 -14.70 -2.47
N GLN A 364 1.96 -15.65 -3.37
CA GLN A 364 2.40 -17.00 -3.01
C GLN A 364 3.92 -17.18 -3.09
N SER A 365 4.62 -16.47 -3.97
CA SER A 365 6.08 -16.52 -4.10
C SER A 365 6.77 -15.62 -3.07
N GLY A 366 8.08 -15.81 -2.86
CA GLY A 366 8.89 -14.99 -1.95
C GLY A 366 8.34 -14.98 -0.52
N ARG A 367 7.89 -16.12 -0.03
CA ARG A 367 7.32 -16.32 1.31
C ARG A 367 8.39 -16.81 2.29
N PHE A 368 8.08 -16.74 3.57
CA PHE A 368 8.90 -17.29 4.68
C PHE A 368 10.29 -16.64 4.81
N LEU A 369 10.42 -15.37 4.46
CA LEU A 369 11.69 -14.64 4.53
C LEU A 369 12.08 -14.26 5.96
N LYS A 370 11.11 -13.76 6.73
CA LYS A 370 11.25 -13.46 8.16
C LYS A 370 10.22 -14.24 8.94
N LEU A 371 10.67 -15.06 9.86
CA LEU A 371 9.82 -15.93 10.67
C LEU A 371 10.01 -15.63 12.15
N THR A 372 8.93 -15.70 12.89
CA THR A 372 9.00 -15.74 14.36
C THR A 372 9.25 -17.16 14.85
N PRO A 373 9.84 -17.38 16.03
CA PRO A 373 10.11 -18.72 16.57
C PRO A 373 8.89 -19.63 16.66
N ILE A 374 7.68 -19.06 16.75
CA ILE A 374 6.41 -19.82 16.85
C ILE A 374 5.70 -20.03 15.51
N ASN A 375 6.26 -19.55 14.40
CA ASN A 375 5.59 -19.60 13.08
C ASN A 375 5.05 -21.00 12.73
N ASN A 376 5.88 -22.04 12.90
CA ASN A 376 5.47 -23.41 12.59
C ASN A 376 4.41 -23.95 13.55
N ASP A 377 4.39 -23.49 14.80
CA ASP A 377 3.37 -23.87 15.77
C ASP A 377 2.01 -23.24 15.39
N LEU A 378 2.03 -21.98 14.94
CA LEU A 378 0.81 -21.32 14.47
C LEU A 378 0.22 -22.02 13.24
N ILE A 379 1.05 -22.41 12.28
CA ILE A 379 0.61 -23.19 11.09
C ILE A 379 -0.02 -24.52 11.51
N LYS A 380 0.59 -25.26 12.46
CA LYS A 380 0.03 -26.51 12.98
C LYS A 380 -1.30 -26.32 13.71
N LEU A 381 -1.56 -25.13 14.23
CA LEU A 381 -2.81 -24.74 14.88
C LEU A 381 -3.84 -24.15 13.90
N GLY A 382 -3.63 -24.35 12.59
CA GLY A 382 -4.56 -23.94 11.54
C GLY A 382 -4.40 -22.52 11.03
N ALA A 383 -3.29 -21.83 11.36
CA ALA A 383 -3.07 -20.47 10.86
C ALA A 383 -2.89 -20.42 9.34
N ILE A 384 -3.69 -19.59 8.69
CA ILE A 384 -3.44 -19.11 7.32
C ILE A 384 -2.53 -17.90 7.43
N MET A 385 -1.34 -17.99 6.81
CA MET A 385 -0.30 -17.00 6.94
C MET A 385 -0.35 -15.98 5.80
N GLY A 386 -0.08 -14.71 6.12
CA GLY A 386 0.16 -13.63 5.17
C GLY A 386 1.49 -12.95 5.44
N GLN A 387 1.96 -12.14 4.48
CA GLN A 387 3.26 -11.47 4.58
C GLN A 387 3.10 -9.97 4.80
N SER A 388 3.84 -9.41 5.75
CA SER A 388 3.92 -7.97 5.97
C SER A 388 5.35 -7.56 6.30
N ASN A 389 5.94 -6.64 5.53
CA ASN A 389 7.34 -6.19 5.69
C ASN A 389 8.34 -7.36 5.80
N GLY A 390 8.14 -8.39 4.95
CA GLY A 390 8.93 -9.62 4.93
C GLY A 390 8.59 -10.65 6.01
N TRP A 391 7.83 -10.29 7.02
CA TRP A 391 7.41 -11.19 8.10
C TRP A 391 6.17 -11.99 7.75
N GLU A 392 6.17 -13.29 8.08
CA GLU A 392 4.95 -14.09 8.12
C GLU A 392 4.15 -13.78 9.38
N ARG A 393 2.81 -13.65 9.23
CA ARG A 393 1.89 -13.40 10.33
C ARG A 393 0.57 -14.14 10.12
N PRO A 394 -0.12 -14.61 11.18
CA PRO A 394 -1.42 -15.24 11.03
C PRO A 394 -2.49 -14.22 10.59
N LEU A 395 -3.21 -14.57 9.53
CA LEU A 395 -4.36 -13.80 9.05
C LEU A 395 -5.64 -14.22 9.78
N TRP A 396 -5.88 -15.53 9.86
CA TRP A 396 -6.98 -16.17 10.57
C TRP A 396 -6.64 -17.63 10.83
N TYR A 397 -7.46 -18.33 11.62
CA TYR A 397 -7.26 -19.72 11.98
C TYR A 397 -8.41 -20.60 11.50
N ALA A 398 -8.11 -21.61 10.67
CA ALA A 398 -9.05 -22.62 10.22
C ALA A 398 -9.29 -23.61 11.37
N PRO A 399 -10.56 -23.85 11.79
CA PRO A 399 -10.88 -24.90 12.75
C PRO A 399 -10.61 -26.30 12.17
N ASP A 400 -10.56 -27.30 13.04
CA ASP A 400 -10.44 -28.71 12.63
C ASP A 400 -11.52 -29.07 11.59
N GLY A 401 -11.11 -29.71 10.51
CA GLY A 401 -11.98 -30.11 9.40
C GLY A 401 -12.24 -29.03 8.35
N VAL A 402 -11.76 -27.81 8.55
CA VAL A 402 -11.81 -26.73 7.54
C VAL A 402 -10.49 -26.67 6.82
N GLU A 403 -10.53 -26.61 5.49
CA GLU A 403 -9.31 -26.47 4.69
C GLU A 403 -8.63 -25.11 4.95
N ALA A 404 -7.34 -25.14 5.32
CA ALA A 404 -6.57 -23.95 5.66
C ALA A 404 -6.12 -23.18 4.40
N ARG A 405 -7.08 -22.58 3.70
CA ARG A 405 -6.85 -21.73 2.52
C ARG A 405 -7.83 -20.57 2.44
N ASP A 406 -7.44 -19.51 1.76
CA ASP A 406 -8.33 -18.40 1.42
C ASP A 406 -9.12 -18.72 0.13
N GLU A 407 -10.45 -18.50 0.18
CA GLU A 407 -11.29 -18.33 -1.00
C GLU A 407 -11.68 -16.85 -1.07
N LEU A 408 -11.03 -16.16 -2.01
CA LEU A 408 -11.17 -14.71 -2.13
C LEU A 408 -12.47 -14.32 -2.84
N SER A 409 -13.08 -13.23 -2.41
CA SER A 409 -14.33 -12.72 -2.95
C SER A 409 -14.46 -11.22 -2.71
N PHE A 410 -15.17 -10.50 -3.57
CA PHE A 410 -15.66 -9.15 -3.28
C PHE A 410 -16.86 -9.16 -2.34
N GLN A 411 -17.52 -10.31 -2.20
CA GLN A 411 -18.57 -10.60 -1.21
C GLN A 411 -17.94 -11.07 0.11
N ARG A 412 -18.65 -11.90 0.88
CA ARG A 412 -18.12 -12.51 2.10
C ARG A 412 -17.23 -13.71 1.77
N PRO A 413 -15.92 -13.68 2.07
CA PRO A 413 -15.02 -14.80 1.81
C PRO A 413 -15.25 -15.97 2.78
N ASN A 414 -14.63 -17.14 2.51
CA ASN A 414 -14.78 -18.33 3.31
C ASN A 414 -14.38 -18.18 4.79
N TRP A 415 -13.44 -17.30 5.09
CA TRP A 415 -12.96 -17.05 6.45
C TRP A 415 -13.88 -16.15 7.29
N TRP A 416 -14.93 -15.55 6.70
CA TRP A 416 -15.75 -14.52 7.34
C TRP A 416 -16.29 -14.93 8.71
N GLU A 417 -16.98 -16.07 8.79
CA GLU A 417 -17.56 -16.57 10.04
C GLU A 417 -16.48 -17.07 11.03
N HIS A 418 -15.37 -17.61 10.53
CA HIS A 418 -14.26 -18.06 11.38
C HIS A 418 -13.60 -16.90 12.10
N VAL A 419 -13.33 -15.79 11.39
CA VAL A 419 -12.87 -14.53 11.97
C VAL A 419 -13.86 -13.96 12.99
N GLY A 420 -15.16 -14.12 12.73
CA GLY A 420 -16.21 -13.78 13.69
C GLY A 420 -16.15 -14.60 14.97
N ASN A 421 -15.87 -15.89 14.86
CA ASN A 421 -15.73 -16.78 16.01
C ASN A 421 -14.47 -16.44 16.85
N GLU A 422 -13.36 -16.07 16.20
CA GLU A 422 -12.17 -15.55 16.89
C GLU A 422 -12.52 -14.29 17.70
N ALA A 423 -13.19 -13.32 17.10
CA ALA A 423 -13.58 -12.07 17.76
C ALA A 423 -14.52 -12.28 18.95
N LYS A 424 -15.53 -13.14 18.78
CA LYS A 424 -16.48 -13.52 19.86
C LYS A 424 -15.77 -14.31 20.96
N GLY A 425 -14.86 -15.22 20.60
CA GLY A 425 -14.08 -16.01 21.56
C GLY A 425 -13.21 -15.13 22.46
N MET A 426 -12.56 -14.11 21.92
CA MET A 426 -11.83 -13.12 22.72
C MET A 426 -12.74 -12.38 23.70
N ALA A 427 -13.91 -11.96 23.27
CA ALA A 427 -14.85 -11.21 24.10
C ALA A 427 -15.48 -12.05 25.22
N LEU A 428 -15.60 -13.37 25.06
CA LEU A 428 -16.15 -14.29 26.06
C LEU A 428 -15.10 -14.89 27.00
N GLY A 429 -13.84 -14.97 26.57
CA GLY A 429 -12.74 -15.58 27.31
C GLY A 429 -11.49 -14.74 27.29
N CYS A 430 -10.50 -15.17 26.55
CA CYS A 430 -9.34 -14.37 26.18
C CYS A 430 -8.80 -14.77 24.80
N GLY A 431 -8.14 -13.82 24.14
CA GLY A 431 -7.49 -14.02 22.85
C GLY A 431 -5.98 -13.85 22.94
N LEU A 432 -5.24 -14.69 22.22
CA LEU A 432 -3.81 -14.57 22.02
C LEU A 432 -3.54 -14.08 20.59
N THR A 433 -2.82 -12.98 20.48
CA THR A 433 -2.43 -12.38 19.19
C THR A 433 -0.91 -12.37 19.05
N GLU A 434 -0.39 -12.88 17.95
CA GLU A 434 1.02 -12.74 17.58
C GLU A 434 1.28 -11.30 17.10
N MET A 435 2.19 -10.56 17.78
CA MET A 435 2.46 -9.15 17.55
C MET A 435 3.95 -8.83 17.33
N SER A 436 4.79 -9.87 17.15
CA SER A 436 6.25 -9.67 17.00
C SER A 436 6.65 -8.92 15.75
N THR A 437 5.74 -8.83 14.77
CA THR A 437 5.98 -8.13 13.50
C THR A 437 5.82 -6.61 13.59
N TYR A 438 5.21 -6.09 14.67
CA TYR A 438 5.07 -4.65 14.89
C TYR A 438 6.42 -3.97 15.04
N GLY A 439 6.52 -2.74 14.51
CA GLY A 439 7.74 -1.94 14.59
C GLY A 439 8.13 -1.62 16.03
N LYS A 440 9.38 -1.84 16.38
CA LYS A 440 9.94 -1.58 17.72
C LYS A 440 11.21 -0.79 17.60
N PHE A 441 11.29 0.32 18.35
CA PHE A 441 12.46 1.18 18.34
C PHE A 441 12.92 1.47 19.77
N LEU A 442 14.23 1.48 19.97
CA LEU A 442 14.85 2.00 21.17
C LEU A 442 15.42 3.39 20.87
N ILE A 443 14.96 4.39 21.61
CA ILE A 443 15.46 5.76 21.56
C ILE A 443 16.24 6.02 22.83
N THR A 444 17.54 6.29 22.71
CA THR A 444 18.44 6.48 23.83
C THR A 444 19.26 7.76 23.66
N GLY A 445 19.64 8.38 24.77
CA GLY A 445 20.48 9.59 24.80
C GLY A 445 20.02 10.60 25.81
N SER A 446 20.88 11.58 26.10
CA SER A 446 20.57 12.66 27.08
C SER A 446 19.35 13.49 26.67
N ASP A 447 19.13 13.63 25.37
CA ASP A 447 18.07 14.45 24.78
C ASP A 447 16.86 13.65 24.30
N ALA A 448 16.79 12.34 24.65
CA ALA A 448 15.74 11.43 24.17
C ALA A 448 14.33 11.91 24.54
N LEU A 449 14.12 12.43 25.74
CA LEU A 449 12.84 12.98 26.17
C LEU A 449 12.47 14.24 25.36
N GLU A 450 13.42 15.15 25.16
CA GLU A 450 13.23 16.40 24.42
C GLU A 450 12.94 16.10 22.95
N PHE A 451 13.73 15.22 22.34
CA PHE A 451 13.51 14.72 20.99
C PHE A 451 12.11 14.14 20.80
N LEU A 452 11.66 13.23 21.68
CA LEU A 452 10.33 12.65 21.62
C LEU A 452 9.21 13.68 21.83
N ASN A 453 9.46 14.72 22.60
CA ASN A 453 8.55 15.85 22.71
C ASN A 453 8.54 16.74 21.46
N TYR A 454 9.63 16.82 20.72
CA TYR A 454 9.72 17.56 19.46
C TYR A 454 9.02 16.81 18.30
N VAL A 455 9.29 15.50 18.15
CA VAL A 455 8.75 14.71 17.05
C VAL A 455 7.32 14.21 17.30
N GLY A 456 6.92 13.97 18.54
CA GLY A 456 5.60 13.46 18.89
C GLY A 456 4.61 14.57 19.25
N SER A 457 3.35 14.43 18.90
CA SER A 457 2.28 15.40 19.22
C SER A 457 1.84 15.35 20.68
N ALA A 458 1.86 14.18 21.33
CA ALA A 458 1.56 14.01 22.74
C ALA A 458 2.80 14.33 23.62
N LYS A 459 2.57 14.67 24.89
CA LYS A 459 3.67 14.79 25.85
C LYS A 459 4.28 13.41 26.10
N ALA A 460 5.57 13.25 25.85
CA ALA A 460 6.29 12.02 26.14
C ALA A 460 6.30 11.76 27.67
N PRO A 461 6.20 10.48 28.10
CA PRO A 461 6.17 10.15 29.51
C PRO A 461 7.54 10.37 30.18
N GLU A 462 7.55 11.05 31.33
CA GLU A 462 8.78 11.38 32.06
C GLU A 462 9.16 10.34 33.13
N ARG A 463 8.20 9.50 33.56
CA ARG A 463 8.39 8.52 34.62
C ARG A 463 8.47 7.12 34.07
N SER A 464 9.43 6.34 34.57
CA SER A 464 9.54 4.92 34.22
C SER A 464 8.21 4.19 34.44
N GLY A 465 7.88 3.31 33.51
CA GLY A 465 6.64 2.54 33.51
C GLY A 465 5.39 3.32 33.08
N LYS A 466 5.51 4.55 32.57
CA LYS A 466 4.40 5.29 31.96
C LYS A 466 4.45 5.20 30.44
N ILE A 467 3.26 5.13 29.85
CA ILE A 467 3.06 5.01 28.40
C ILE A 467 2.26 6.22 27.89
N ALA A 468 2.58 6.69 26.70
CA ALA A 468 1.78 7.64 25.93
C ALA A 468 1.55 7.12 24.51
N LEU A 469 0.35 7.33 23.96
CA LEU A 469 0.10 7.26 22.53
C LEU A 469 0.37 8.64 21.93
N SER A 470 1.20 8.69 20.89
CA SER A 470 1.59 9.93 20.21
C SER A 470 1.47 9.79 18.71
N LEU A 471 1.05 10.87 18.06
CA LEU A 471 1.08 10.97 16.61
C LEU A 471 2.40 11.62 16.18
N LEU A 472 2.98 11.11 15.13
CA LEU A 472 4.07 11.72 14.37
C LEU A 472 3.42 12.52 13.24
N LEU A 473 3.73 13.80 13.13
CA LEU A 473 3.09 14.70 12.17
C LEU A 473 4.12 15.33 11.26
N ASN A 474 3.74 15.58 10.02
CA ASN A 474 4.51 16.42 9.13
C ASN A 474 4.23 17.92 9.39
N GLU A 475 4.97 18.80 8.73
CA GLU A 475 4.82 20.26 8.88
C GLU A 475 3.42 20.76 8.46
N ARG A 476 2.74 20.06 7.55
CA ARG A 476 1.37 20.35 7.13
C ARG A 476 0.31 19.81 8.09
N GLY A 477 0.73 19.16 9.19
CA GLY A 477 -0.14 18.53 10.18
C GLY A 477 -0.71 17.17 9.77
N GLY A 478 -0.26 16.60 8.64
CA GLY A 478 -0.63 15.26 8.21
C GLY A 478 0.00 14.19 9.11
N ILE A 479 -0.70 13.07 9.30
CA ILE A 479 -0.28 12.01 10.23
C ILE A 479 0.68 11.06 9.51
N VAL A 480 1.96 11.14 9.84
CA VAL A 480 3.02 10.22 9.37
C VAL A 480 2.86 8.86 10.02
N GLY A 481 2.41 8.82 11.26
CA GLY A 481 2.16 7.58 11.98
C GLY A 481 1.68 7.80 13.40
N ASP A 482 1.35 6.71 14.05
CA ASP A 482 1.02 6.64 15.47
C ASP A 482 1.96 5.66 16.16
N VAL A 483 2.41 6.03 17.35
CA VAL A 483 3.34 5.22 18.14
C VAL A 483 2.97 5.23 19.62
N ILE A 484 3.15 4.08 20.25
CA ILE A 484 3.18 3.96 21.70
C ILE A 484 4.60 4.33 22.14
N ILE A 485 4.71 5.24 23.10
CA ILE A 485 5.98 5.64 23.74
C ILE A 485 5.97 5.12 25.17
N ASP A 486 6.80 4.15 25.46
CA ASP A 486 7.01 3.59 26.81
C ASP A 486 8.32 4.13 27.41
N CYS A 487 8.25 4.79 28.56
CA CYS A 487 9.42 5.28 29.27
C CYS A 487 10.04 4.16 30.09
N ARG A 488 11.23 3.69 29.71
CA ARG A 488 12.01 2.71 30.49
C ARG A 488 12.76 3.39 31.65
N ASN A 489 13.40 4.51 31.31
CA ASN A 489 13.99 5.48 32.27
C ASN A 489 14.09 6.85 31.56
N GLY A 490 14.54 7.89 32.21
CA GLY A 490 14.54 9.25 31.66
C GLY A 490 15.31 9.44 30.35
N ASN A 491 16.24 8.53 30.00
CA ASN A 491 17.10 8.60 28.83
C ASN A 491 16.92 7.42 27.87
N GLU A 492 15.96 6.53 28.14
CA GLU A 492 15.68 5.35 27.33
C GLU A 492 14.18 5.15 27.17
N PHE A 493 13.73 5.13 25.94
CA PHE A 493 12.33 4.94 25.54
C PHE A 493 12.19 3.80 24.56
N TYR A 494 11.09 3.06 24.70
CA TYR A 494 10.71 1.98 23.81
C TYR A 494 9.46 2.40 23.04
N LEU A 495 9.57 2.44 21.72
CA LEU A 495 8.47 2.82 20.83
C LEU A 495 7.93 1.57 20.14
N VAL A 496 6.59 1.49 20.03
CA VAL A 496 5.90 0.47 19.25
C VAL A 496 4.97 1.13 18.24
N GLY A 497 5.01 0.68 16.99
CA GLY A 497 4.20 1.21 15.90
C GLY A 497 3.82 0.15 14.87
N ALA A 498 3.12 0.56 13.79
CA ALA A 498 2.61 -0.36 12.77
C ALA A 498 3.72 -1.14 12.04
N THR A 499 3.45 -2.40 11.69
CA THR A 499 4.38 -3.28 10.96
C THR A 499 4.82 -2.70 9.62
N LEU A 500 3.87 -2.20 8.82
CA LEU A 500 4.18 -1.60 7.52
C LEU A 500 4.93 -0.27 7.66
N GLY A 501 4.78 0.41 8.79
CA GLY A 501 5.40 1.71 9.08
C GLY A 501 6.88 1.65 9.47
N VAL A 502 7.49 0.48 9.67
CA VAL A 502 8.84 0.35 10.30
C VAL A 502 9.89 1.24 9.63
N LEU A 503 10.09 1.12 8.33
CA LEU A 503 11.12 1.91 7.63
C LEU A 503 10.70 3.36 7.40
N PHE A 504 9.39 3.63 7.29
CA PHE A 504 8.85 4.99 7.24
C PHE A 504 9.13 5.73 8.56
N TYR A 505 8.83 5.11 9.70
CA TYR A 505 9.09 5.69 11.02
C TYR A 505 10.57 5.88 11.26
N GLN A 506 11.39 4.87 10.91
CA GLN A 506 12.84 4.96 11.06
C GLN A 506 13.39 6.15 10.26
N ARG A 507 13.10 6.22 8.96
CA ARG A 507 13.53 7.31 8.08
C ARG A 507 13.07 8.67 8.61
N TRP A 508 11.80 8.76 9.03
CA TRP A 508 11.24 10.01 9.53
C TRP A 508 11.88 10.43 10.85
N LEU A 509 12.06 9.53 11.82
CA LEU A 509 12.73 9.81 13.08
C LEU A 509 14.19 10.23 12.85
N GLU A 510 14.93 9.50 12.02
CA GLU A 510 16.34 9.79 11.71
C GLU A 510 16.52 11.16 11.04
N ALA A 511 15.59 11.57 10.17
CA ALA A 511 15.62 12.89 9.53
C ALA A 511 15.49 14.07 10.51
N HIS A 512 14.99 13.84 11.72
CA HIS A 512 14.73 14.88 12.71
C HIS A 512 15.69 14.84 13.92
N THR A 513 16.77 14.06 13.86
CA THR A 513 17.77 13.97 14.96
C THR A 513 18.70 15.17 15.05
N GLY A 514 18.72 16.05 14.04
CA GLY A 514 19.61 17.21 14.02
C GLY A 514 19.45 18.09 15.26
N GLY A 515 20.56 18.35 15.99
CA GLY A 515 20.58 19.14 17.21
C GLY A 515 20.26 18.37 18.50
N PHE A 516 19.97 17.07 18.44
CA PHE A 516 19.70 16.22 19.60
C PHE A 516 20.78 15.13 19.78
N ASN A 517 21.21 14.93 21.02
CA ASN A 517 22.08 13.80 21.37
C ASN A 517 21.22 12.55 21.62
N VAL A 518 20.80 11.92 20.52
CA VAL A 518 19.95 10.73 20.53
C VAL A 518 20.47 9.67 19.58
N LYS A 519 20.21 8.41 19.92
CA LYS A 519 20.45 7.24 19.09
C LYS A 519 19.14 6.49 18.90
N ILE A 520 18.80 6.20 17.65
CA ILE A 520 17.63 5.43 17.25
C ILE A 520 18.11 4.04 16.84
N LYS A 521 17.53 3.00 17.44
CA LYS A 521 17.82 1.61 17.07
C LYS A 521 16.52 0.91 16.72
N ASN A 522 16.42 0.41 15.50
CA ASN A 522 15.36 -0.53 15.12
C ASN A 522 15.60 -1.87 15.85
N ALA A 523 14.68 -2.22 16.71
CA ALA A 523 14.73 -3.41 17.54
C ALA A 523 13.65 -4.45 17.19
N THR A 524 12.99 -4.29 16.05
CA THR A 524 11.85 -5.14 15.63
C THR A 524 12.19 -6.62 15.67
N SER A 525 13.34 -7.02 15.15
CA SER A 525 13.78 -8.42 15.12
C SER A 525 14.38 -8.93 16.44
N HIS A 526 14.58 -8.05 17.44
CA HIS A 526 15.20 -8.44 18.72
C HIS A 526 14.16 -8.83 19.77
N TYR A 527 12.94 -8.32 19.66
CA TYR A 527 11.86 -8.52 20.64
C TYR A 527 10.66 -9.18 19.98
N ALA A 528 10.20 -10.28 20.58
CA ALA A 528 8.88 -10.81 20.34
C ALA A 528 7.83 -9.99 21.12
N ALA A 529 6.59 -10.04 20.66
CA ALA A 529 5.43 -9.52 21.38
C ALA A 529 4.24 -10.47 21.22
N ILE A 530 3.57 -10.77 22.31
CA ILE A 530 2.31 -11.53 22.35
C ILE A 530 1.27 -10.69 23.07
N GLY A 531 0.15 -10.44 22.41
CA GLY A 531 -1.02 -9.79 22.99
C GLY A 531 -1.93 -10.80 23.68
N ILE A 532 -2.36 -10.51 24.90
CA ILE A 532 -3.40 -11.27 25.62
C ILE A 532 -4.52 -10.31 25.98
N SER A 533 -5.71 -10.51 25.44
CA SER A 533 -6.85 -9.59 25.63
C SER A 533 -8.16 -10.36 25.85
N GLY A 534 -9.08 -9.77 26.59
CA GLY A 534 -10.38 -10.32 26.93
C GLY A 534 -10.62 -10.38 28.45
N PRO A 535 -11.86 -10.67 28.91
CA PRO A 535 -12.23 -10.60 30.32
C PRO A 535 -11.41 -11.53 31.22
N ASN A 536 -10.96 -12.67 30.74
CA ASN A 536 -10.18 -13.64 31.49
C ASN A 536 -8.65 -13.41 31.41
N SER A 537 -8.20 -12.38 30.68
CA SER A 537 -6.77 -12.12 30.45
C SER A 537 -5.99 -11.87 31.75
N ARG A 538 -6.53 -11.10 32.70
CA ARG A 538 -5.90 -10.87 33.99
C ARG A 538 -5.75 -12.14 34.81
N ALA A 539 -6.81 -12.96 34.90
CA ALA A 539 -6.80 -14.21 35.65
C ALA A 539 -5.76 -15.21 35.06
N LEU A 540 -5.70 -15.32 33.73
CA LEU A 540 -4.69 -16.12 33.04
C LEU A 540 -3.28 -15.64 33.38
N LEU A 541 -3.01 -14.33 33.25
CA LEU A 541 -1.66 -13.78 33.47
C LEU A 541 -1.25 -13.85 34.94
N ASN A 542 -2.17 -13.65 35.88
CA ASN A 542 -1.90 -13.84 37.32
C ASN A 542 -1.52 -15.27 37.66
N SER A 543 -2.16 -16.25 37.05
CA SER A 543 -1.82 -17.67 37.30
C SER A 543 -0.40 -18.04 36.87
N LEU A 544 0.23 -17.24 36.00
CA LEU A 544 1.58 -17.44 35.50
C LEU A 544 2.62 -16.48 36.11
N SER A 545 2.22 -15.54 36.98
CA SER A 545 3.07 -14.41 37.41
C SER A 545 2.93 -13.98 38.86
N ASN A 546 2.46 -14.86 39.76
CA ASN A 546 2.29 -14.55 41.19
C ASN A 546 1.46 -13.26 41.45
N ASN A 547 0.36 -13.09 40.73
CA ASN A 547 -0.59 -11.98 40.86
C ASN A 547 -0.04 -10.57 40.53
N CYS A 548 0.97 -10.49 39.65
CA CYS A 548 1.57 -9.21 39.27
C CYS A 548 0.63 -8.28 38.47
N PHE A 549 -0.52 -8.76 38.00
CA PHE A 549 -1.48 -8.04 37.16
C PHE A 549 -2.66 -7.42 37.89
N ASP A 550 -2.81 -7.61 39.21
CA ASP A 550 -3.93 -7.06 39.98
C ASP A 550 -3.87 -5.53 40.06
N GLU A 551 -2.72 -4.97 40.38
CA GLU A 551 -2.49 -3.52 40.44
C GLU A 551 -1.65 -3.07 39.23
N PHE A 552 -2.24 -3.12 38.04
CA PHE A 552 -1.56 -2.71 36.83
C PHE A 552 -2.41 -1.68 36.06
N PRO A 553 -2.21 -0.36 36.27
CA PRO A 553 -3.04 0.68 35.66
C PRO A 553 -2.91 0.73 34.13
N TYR A 554 -3.98 1.11 33.45
CA TYR A 554 -3.99 1.34 32.00
C TYR A 554 -2.97 2.41 31.60
N MET A 555 -2.35 2.27 30.42
CA MET A 555 -1.26 3.11 29.92
C MET A 555 -0.03 3.12 30.84
N THR A 556 0.29 1.93 31.35
CA THR A 556 1.56 1.70 32.10
C THR A 556 2.25 0.44 31.63
N SER A 557 3.53 0.32 31.97
CA SER A 557 4.34 -0.87 31.71
C SER A 557 5.08 -1.32 32.97
N LYS A 558 5.38 -2.59 33.06
CA LYS A 558 6.18 -3.19 34.14
C LYS A 558 7.10 -4.25 33.56
N ASP A 559 8.31 -4.34 34.10
CA ASP A 559 9.16 -5.52 33.92
C ASP A 559 8.77 -6.58 34.96
N LEU A 560 8.49 -7.80 34.52
CA LEU A 560 8.00 -8.89 35.34
C LEU A 560 8.34 -10.25 34.71
N GLU A 561 8.05 -11.31 35.40
CA GLU A 561 8.26 -12.69 34.90
C GLU A 561 6.90 -13.37 34.68
N ILE A 562 6.77 -14.03 33.51
CA ILE A 562 5.65 -14.92 33.16
C ILE A 562 6.22 -16.33 33.09
N ASN A 563 5.81 -17.19 34.02
CA ASN A 563 6.34 -18.55 34.15
C ASN A 563 7.88 -18.62 34.13
N GLY A 564 8.54 -17.69 34.87
CA GLY A 564 10.02 -17.57 34.90
C GLY A 564 10.65 -16.92 33.68
N ILE A 565 9.87 -16.38 32.73
CA ILE A 565 10.35 -15.73 31.51
C ILE A 565 10.26 -14.22 31.72
N ALA A 566 11.40 -13.54 31.65
CA ALA A 566 11.46 -12.08 31.78
C ALA A 566 10.73 -11.40 30.61
N CYS A 567 9.75 -10.59 30.93
CA CYS A 567 8.91 -9.84 30.00
C CYS A 567 8.76 -8.39 30.43
N ARG A 568 8.63 -7.49 29.46
CA ARG A 568 8.07 -6.18 29.68
C ARG A 568 6.60 -6.21 29.25
N ALA A 569 5.69 -6.09 30.20
CA ALA A 569 4.26 -6.05 29.96
C ALA A 569 3.80 -4.59 29.78
N LEU A 570 3.09 -4.30 28.70
CA LEU A 570 2.47 -3.00 28.42
C LEU A 570 0.95 -3.18 28.55
N ARG A 571 0.30 -2.42 29.44
CA ARG A 571 -1.16 -2.42 29.54
C ARG A 571 -1.76 -1.46 28.53
N VAL A 572 -1.91 -1.96 27.32
CA VAL A 572 -2.52 -1.31 26.16
C VAL A 572 -3.42 -2.31 25.45
N SER A 573 -4.34 -1.86 24.60
CA SER A 573 -5.22 -2.73 23.86
C SER A 573 -5.63 -2.09 22.55
N TYR A 574 -5.50 -2.82 21.45
CA TYR A 574 -6.02 -2.44 20.13
C TYR A 574 -7.37 -3.09 19.82
N SER A 575 -7.75 -4.15 20.55
CA SER A 575 -9.07 -4.79 20.45
C SER A 575 -10.16 -4.04 21.20
N GLY A 576 -9.81 -3.17 22.14
CA GLY A 576 -10.74 -2.52 23.05
C GLY A 576 -11.15 -3.36 24.25
N GLU A 577 -10.60 -4.55 24.41
CA GLU A 577 -10.77 -5.41 25.61
C GLU A 577 -9.72 -5.10 26.67
N LEU A 578 -9.94 -5.54 27.89
CA LEU A 578 -8.90 -5.65 28.91
C LEU A 578 -7.74 -6.45 28.34
N GLY A 579 -6.49 -5.92 28.39
CA GLY A 579 -5.41 -6.64 27.76
C GLY A 579 -4.02 -6.09 28.05
N TRP A 580 -3.03 -6.89 27.69
CA TRP A 580 -1.61 -6.59 27.78
C TRP A 580 -0.85 -7.08 26.55
N GLU A 581 0.18 -6.35 26.19
CA GLU A 581 1.22 -6.80 25.27
C GLU A 581 2.45 -7.24 26.07
N LEU A 582 2.86 -8.48 25.88
CA LEU A 582 4.01 -9.10 26.57
C LEU A 582 5.20 -9.11 25.62
N HIS A 583 6.18 -8.23 25.87
CA HIS A 583 7.38 -8.10 25.08
C HIS A 583 8.53 -8.84 25.76
N CYS A 584 9.21 -9.74 25.05
CA CYS A 584 10.37 -10.49 25.54
C CYS A 584 11.47 -10.58 24.47
N PRO A 585 12.71 -10.95 24.81
CA PRO A 585 13.70 -11.31 23.80
C PRO A 585 13.12 -12.36 22.83
N ILE A 586 13.41 -12.23 21.54
CA ILE A 586 12.82 -13.11 20.50
C ILE A 586 13.09 -14.59 20.78
N SER A 587 14.25 -14.93 21.36
CA SER A 587 14.62 -16.30 21.76
C SER A 587 13.67 -16.93 22.78
N ASN A 588 12.96 -16.12 23.56
CA ASN A 588 12.07 -16.57 24.64
C ASN A 588 10.61 -16.71 24.17
N GLN A 589 10.29 -16.31 22.94
CA GLN A 589 8.91 -16.29 22.44
C GLN A 589 8.25 -17.67 22.53
N LYS A 590 8.96 -18.72 22.12
CA LYS A 590 8.41 -20.09 22.11
C LYS A 590 8.02 -20.55 23.52
N ALA A 591 8.90 -20.35 24.51
CA ALA A 591 8.62 -20.71 25.89
C ALA A 591 7.43 -19.89 26.45
N LEU A 592 7.36 -18.60 26.16
CA LEU A 592 6.24 -17.75 26.57
C LEU A 592 4.91 -18.21 25.92
N PHE A 593 4.95 -18.50 24.62
CA PHE A 593 3.78 -19.00 23.88
C PHE A 593 3.27 -20.32 24.46
N ASP A 594 4.16 -21.28 24.71
CA ASP A 594 3.79 -22.59 25.27
C ASP A 594 3.16 -22.45 26.66
N ALA A 595 3.74 -21.59 27.52
CA ALA A 595 3.18 -21.34 28.85
C ALA A 595 1.77 -20.75 28.76
N LEU A 596 1.56 -19.76 27.90
CA LEU A 596 0.25 -19.13 27.68
C LEU A 596 -0.76 -20.10 27.09
N MET A 597 -0.39 -20.90 26.08
CA MET A 597 -1.29 -21.88 25.44
C MET A 597 -1.69 -23.02 26.40
N ASN A 598 -0.75 -23.51 27.21
CA ASN A 598 -1.05 -24.58 28.16
C ASN A 598 -1.99 -24.14 29.28
N CYS A 599 -1.72 -22.96 29.87
CA CYS A 599 -2.56 -22.40 30.93
C CYS A 599 -3.89 -21.85 30.38
N GLY A 600 -3.86 -21.24 29.21
CA GLY A 600 -4.99 -20.55 28.59
C GLY A 600 -6.21 -21.42 28.32
N LYS A 601 -6.06 -22.75 28.20
CA LYS A 601 -7.17 -23.70 28.03
C LYS A 601 -8.22 -23.56 29.13
N ASN A 602 -7.79 -23.26 30.35
CA ASN A 602 -8.69 -23.10 31.50
C ASN A 602 -9.41 -21.74 31.55
N TYR A 603 -9.02 -20.81 30.68
CA TYR A 603 -9.53 -19.43 30.62
C TYR A 603 -10.27 -19.12 29.32
N GLY A 604 -10.53 -20.14 28.48
CA GLY A 604 -11.18 -19.96 27.18
C GLY A 604 -10.31 -19.20 26.17
N LEU A 605 -8.99 -19.50 26.15
CA LEU A 605 -8.05 -18.88 25.24
C LEU A 605 -8.32 -19.32 23.81
N VAL A 606 -8.47 -18.34 22.91
CA VAL A 606 -8.54 -18.53 21.45
C VAL A 606 -7.40 -17.80 20.77
N LEU A 607 -6.98 -18.30 19.61
CA LEU A 607 -6.00 -17.62 18.77
C LEU A 607 -6.70 -16.56 17.91
N ILE A 608 -6.06 -15.41 17.75
CA ILE A 608 -6.60 -14.25 17.03
C ILE A 608 -5.71 -13.88 15.87
N GLY A 609 -6.24 -13.98 14.67
CA GLY A 609 -5.56 -13.52 13.46
C GLY A 609 -5.72 -12.01 13.23
N SER A 610 -4.92 -11.48 12.31
CA SER A 610 -4.92 -10.04 12.00
C SER A 610 -6.25 -9.55 11.41
N ARG A 611 -7.03 -10.44 10.75
CA ARG A 611 -8.37 -10.11 10.22
C ARG A 611 -9.38 -9.88 11.33
N ALA A 612 -9.39 -10.73 12.36
CA ALA A 612 -10.24 -10.52 13.54
C ALA A 612 -9.85 -9.24 14.29
N MET A 613 -8.55 -9.00 14.46
CA MET A 613 -8.06 -7.76 15.07
C MET A 613 -8.50 -6.51 14.28
N GLY A 614 -8.48 -6.60 12.95
CA GLY A 614 -8.98 -5.53 12.05
C GLY A 614 -10.48 -5.23 12.27
N MET A 615 -11.31 -6.23 12.56
CA MET A 615 -12.73 -6.04 12.86
C MET A 615 -12.96 -5.53 14.30
N LEU A 616 -12.22 -6.06 15.29
CA LEU A 616 -12.31 -5.64 16.69
C LEU A 616 -11.95 -4.15 16.88
N ARG A 617 -10.91 -3.65 16.17
CA ARG A 617 -10.54 -2.23 16.25
C ARG A 617 -11.60 -1.29 15.66
N LEU A 618 -12.35 -1.75 14.60
CA LEU A 618 -13.42 -0.96 14.00
C LEU A 618 -14.53 -0.68 15.01
N GLU A 619 -14.96 -1.70 15.78
CA GLU A 619 -15.98 -1.56 16.81
C GLU A 619 -15.56 -0.59 17.93
N LYS A 620 -14.24 -0.56 18.24
CA LYS A 620 -13.66 0.34 19.24
C LYS A 620 -13.32 1.73 18.67
N GLY A 621 -13.56 1.95 17.39
CA GLY A 621 -13.27 3.23 16.74
C GLY A 621 -11.78 3.56 16.66
N TYR A 622 -10.90 2.56 16.70
CA TYR A 622 -9.46 2.78 16.54
C TYR A 622 -9.08 2.89 15.08
N ARG A 623 -8.22 3.86 14.79
CA ARG A 623 -7.75 4.16 13.44
C ARG A 623 -6.58 3.25 13.07
N SER A 624 -6.44 2.97 11.77
CA SER A 624 -5.35 2.16 11.23
C SER A 624 -4.46 3.03 10.34
N TRP A 625 -3.16 2.91 10.53
CA TRP A 625 -2.17 3.53 9.66
C TRP A 625 -2.29 2.97 8.24
N GLY A 626 -2.22 3.87 7.24
CA GLY A 626 -2.39 3.54 5.83
C GLY A 626 -3.86 3.44 5.38
N ALA A 627 -4.84 3.51 6.30
CA ALA A 627 -6.27 3.54 5.99
C ALA A 627 -6.91 4.85 6.43
N GLU A 628 -7.22 5.00 7.72
CA GLU A 628 -7.82 6.24 8.27
C GLU A 628 -6.79 7.31 8.58
N ILE A 629 -5.55 6.95 8.87
CA ILE A 629 -4.47 7.88 9.17
C ILE A 629 -3.36 7.78 8.13
N THR A 630 -3.12 8.89 7.46
CA THR A 630 -2.14 9.06 6.39
C THR A 630 -1.57 10.49 6.43
N THR A 631 -0.57 10.76 5.61
CA THR A 631 0.01 12.12 5.47
C THR A 631 -0.94 13.16 4.86
N GLU A 632 -2.08 12.74 4.31
CA GLU A 632 -3.12 13.61 3.75
C GLU A 632 -4.09 14.17 4.78
N VAL A 633 -4.11 13.61 6.01
CA VAL A 633 -5.15 13.91 7.00
C VAL A 633 -4.58 14.39 8.31
N THR A 634 -5.29 15.32 8.95
CA THR A 634 -4.88 15.89 10.22
C THR A 634 -5.56 15.20 11.40
N PRO A 635 -5.01 15.29 12.61
CA PRO A 635 -5.63 14.77 13.83
C PRO A 635 -7.05 15.29 14.08
N HIS A 636 -7.35 16.55 13.74
CA HIS A 636 -8.71 17.07 13.86
C HIS A 636 -9.68 16.38 12.92
N ALA A 637 -9.29 16.21 11.65
CA ALA A 637 -10.11 15.51 10.67
C ALA A 637 -10.36 14.04 11.08
N ALA A 638 -9.34 13.38 11.63
CA ALA A 638 -9.40 11.97 12.04
C ALA A 638 -10.06 11.73 13.43
N GLY A 639 -10.44 12.79 14.16
CA GLY A 639 -10.99 12.67 15.53
C GLY A 639 -9.95 12.35 16.59
N LEU A 640 -8.67 12.61 16.31
CA LEU A 640 -7.52 12.27 17.16
C LEU A 640 -6.87 13.49 17.85
N GLN A 641 -7.51 14.66 17.82
CA GLN A 641 -6.99 15.91 18.39
C GLN A 641 -6.65 15.80 19.88
N ARG A 642 -7.26 14.88 20.64
CA ARG A 642 -6.96 14.62 22.05
C ARG A 642 -5.50 14.19 22.28
N PHE A 643 -4.84 13.64 21.26
CA PHE A 643 -3.43 13.24 21.30
C PHE A 643 -2.46 14.37 20.91
N CYS A 644 -2.98 15.58 20.68
CA CYS A 644 -2.20 16.77 20.32
C CYS A 644 -2.08 17.71 21.52
N SER A 645 -0.91 17.77 22.14
CA SER A 645 -0.68 18.62 23.29
C SER A 645 -0.82 20.11 22.96
N SER A 646 -1.50 20.86 23.83
CA SER A 646 -1.56 22.32 23.75
C SER A 646 -0.42 23.03 24.50
N LYS A 647 0.44 22.28 25.21
CA LYS A 647 1.42 22.83 26.17
C LYS A 647 2.88 22.76 25.73
N LYS A 648 3.16 22.23 24.52
CA LYS A 648 4.52 22.10 23.97
C LYS A 648 4.55 22.36 22.48
N ASN A 649 5.71 22.66 21.93
CA ASN A 649 5.95 22.67 20.49
C ASN A 649 6.24 21.26 19.98
N TYR A 650 5.84 20.98 18.76
CA TYR A 650 6.13 19.75 18.01
C TYR A 650 5.92 20.01 16.51
N ILE A 651 6.41 19.12 15.68
CA ILE A 651 6.25 19.20 14.21
C ILE A 651 4.76 19.22 13.86
N GLY A 652 4.34 20.13 12.97
CA GLY A 652 2.94 20.28 12.55
C GLY A 652 2.04 21.08 13.51
N ARG A 653 2.53 21.51 14.69
CA ARG A 653 1.76 22.23 15.71
C ARG A 653 1.01 23.45 15.15
N LYS A 654 1.64 24.25 14.30
CA LYS A 654 1.02 25.46 13.71
C LYS A 654 -0.26 25.16 12.97
N LYS A 655 -0.28 24.06 12.18
CA LYS A 655 -1.46 23.60 11.45
C LYS A 655 -2.56 23.18 12.40
N ILE A 656 -2.24 22.39 13.41
CA ILE A 656 -3.19 21.92 14.44
C ILE A 656 -3.85 23.10 15.17
N ASP A 657 -3.09 24.12 15.54
CA ASP A 657 -3.64 25.32 16.19
C ASP A 657 -4.49 26.17 15.24
N SER A 658 -4.20 26.21 13.93
CA SER A 658 -5.04 26.88 12.94
C SER A 658 -6.39 26.19 12.77
N GLU A 659 -6.42 24.86 12.81
CA GLU A 659 -7.65 24.05 12.68
C GLU A 659 -8.59 24.13 13.88
N LYS A 660 -8.10 24.53 15.05
CA LYS A 660 -8.97 24.87 16.18
C LYS A 660 -9.86 26.08 15.88
N LYS A 661 -9.38 27.01 15.03
CA LYS A 661 -10.12 28.21 14.63
C LYS A 661 -10.99 27.96 13.39
N THR A 662 -10.48 27.14 12.49
CA THR A 662 -11.15 26.79 11.22
C THR A 662 -11.11 25.27 11.04
N PRO A 663 -12.12 24.54 11.54
CA PRO A 663 -12.16 23.09 11.44
C PRO A 663 -12.01 22.59 9.99
N PRO A 664 -11.42 21.41 9.79
CA PRO A 664 -11.25 20.83 8.46
C PRO A 664 -12.62 20.56 7.79
N LYS A 665 -12.69 20.73 6.47
CA LYS A 665 -13.91 20.45 5.69
C LYS A 665 -14.27 18.96 5.71
N LYS A 666 -13.26 18.08 5.66
CA LYS A 666 -13.44 16.62 5.73
C LYS A 666 -13.33 16.15 7.18
N ARG A 667 -14.16 15.18 7.52
CA ARG A 667 -14.06 14.45 8.78
C ARG A 667 -14.28 12.96 8.59
N LEU A 668 -13.73 12.19 9.50
CA LEU A 668 -13.96 10.77 9.57
C LEU A 668 -15.27 10.48 10.32
N VAL A 669 -16.08 9.56 9.79
CA VAL A 669 -17.32 9.09 10.43
C VAL A 669 -17.36 7.58 10.45
N THR A 670 -18.10 7.03 11.44
CA THR A 670 -18.44 5.61 11.49
C THR A 670 -19.88 5.44 11.04
N LEU A 671 -20.11 4.47 10.18
CA LEU A 671 -21.38 4.14 9.56
C LEU A 671 -21.84 2.74 10.00
N ASP A 672 -23.13 2.62 10.34
CA ASP A 672 -23.85 1.36 10.48
C ASP A 672 -24.55 1.08 9.14
N VAL A 673 -23.97 0.22 8.35
CA VAL A 673 -24.44 -0.14 7.00
C VAL A 673 -25.47 -1.26 7.12
N ASP A 674 -26.34 -1.40 6.12
CA ASP A 674 -27.29 -2.52 6.07
C ASP A 674 -26.56 -3.85 6.31
N LEU A 675 -27.06 -4.66 7.24
CA LEU A 675 -26.42 -5.92 7.67
C LEU A 675 -26.33 -6.96 6.53
N LEU A 676 -27.22 -6.87 5.54
CA LEU A 676 -27.23 -7.76 4.38
C LEU A 676 -26.27 -7.30 3.27
N ALA A 677 -25.70 -6.11 3.36
CA ALA A 677 -24.73 -5.59 2.40
C ALA A 677 -23.48 -6.49 2.33
N PRO A 678 -22.80 -6.55 1.17
CA PRO A 678 -21.41 -7.01 1.12
C PRO A 678 -20.53 -6.16 2.04
N PRO A 679 -19.39 -6.68 2.52
CA PRO A 679 -18.46 -5.85 3.27
C PRO A 679 -17.88 -4.71 2.41
N CYS A 680 -17.68 -3.56 3.03
CA CYS A 680 -16.88 -2.51 2.44
C CYS A 680 -15.39 -2.89 2.54
N TRP A 681 -14.66 -2.76 1.43
CA TRP A 681 -13.24 -3.07 1.36
C TRP A 681 -12.32 -1.84 1.30
N GLY A 682 -12.94 -0.67 1.15
CA GLY A 682 -12.29 0.63 1.00
C GLY A 682 -12.51 1.24 -0.38
N ASP A 683 -12.56 2.57 -0.37
CA ASP A 683 -12.81 3.45 -1.52
C ASP A 683 -14.25 3.37 -2.10
N GLU A 684 -15.21 2.68 -1.48
CA GLU A 684 -16.61 2.74 -1.88
C GLU A 684 -17.16 4.17 -1.68
N PRO A 685 -17.86 4.74 -2.69
CA PRO A 685 -18.38 6.09 -2.60
C PRO A 685 -19.56 6.21 -1.63
N ILE A 686 -19.59 7.32 -0.89
CA ILE A 686 -20.64 7.66 0.07
C ILE A 686 -21.46 8.81 -0.49
N PHE A 687 -22.78 8.66 -0.48
CA PHE A 687 -23.73 9.62 -1.02
C PHE A 687 -24.68 10.15 0.06
N SER A 688 -25.11 11.40 -0.15
CA SER A 688 -26.22 12.03 0.57
C SER A 688 -27.17 12.65 -0.44
N ASN A 689 -28.43 12.21 -0.47
CA ASN A 689 -29.44 12.72 -1.42
C ASN A 689 -28.98 12.68 -2.89
N GLY A 690 -28.27 11.63 -3.28
CA GLY A 690 -27.73 11.45 -4.64
C GLY A 690 -26.43 12.23 -4.93
N GLU A 691 -25.94 13.05 -4.02
CA GLU A 691 -24.66 13.75 -4.13
C GLU A 691 -23.52 12.94 -3.53
N LEU A 692 -22.41 12.81 -4.26
CA LEU A 692 -21.17 12.18 -3.76
C LEU A 692 -20.54 13.10 -2.70
N ILE A 693 -20.45 12.63 -1.46
CA ILE A 693 -19.91 13.41 -0.33
C ILE A 693 -18.64 12.83 0.28
N GLY A 694 -18.22 11.64 -0.12
CA GLY A 694 -17.06 10.99 0.48
C GLY A 694 -16.82 9.57 0.02
N TYR A 695 -15.98 8.87 0.76
CA TYR A 695 -15.62 7.48 0.48
C TYR A 695 -15.26 6.71 1.75
N VAL A 696 -15.46 5.40 1.71
CA VAL A 696 -15.09 4.47 2.80
C VAL A 696 -13.58 4.26 2.83
N THR A 697 -13.01 4.10 4.02
CA THR A 697 -11.59 3.72 4.24
C THR A 697 -11.44 2.28 4.67
N SER A 698 -12.31 1.83 5.55
CA SER A 698 -12.32 0.48 6.10
C SER A 698 -13.75 0.02 6.38
N GLY A 699 -14.00 -1.28 6.28
CA GLY A 699 -15.27 -1.86 6.66
C GLY A 699 -15.13 -3.28 7.17
N GLY A 700 -16.20 -3.80 7.79
CA GLY A 700 -16.25 -5.16 8.28
C GLY A 700 -17.40 -5.38 9.26
N MET A 701 -17.56 -6.64 9.67
CA MET A 701 -18.57 -7.01 10.65
C MET A 701 -18.11 -6.69 12.07
N GLY A 702 -18.85 -5.88 12.78
CA GLY A 702 -18.74 -5.70 14.22
C GLY A 702 -19.41 -6.89 14.92
N TRP A 703 -18.66 -7.95 15.16
CA TRP A 703 -19.17 -9.21 15.67
C TRP A 703 -19.68 -9.14 17.11
N ARG A 704 -19.14 -8.21 17.92
CA ARG A 704 -19.58 -7.98 19.31
C ARG A 704 -20.84 -7.10 19.38
N CYS A 705 -20.98 -6.17 18.44
CA CYS A 705 -22.13 -5.26 18.37
C CYS A 705 -23.18 -5.68 17.33
N ASN A 706 -22.96 -6.75 16.58
CA ASN A 706 -23.84 -7.29 15.52
C ASN A 706 -24.24 -6.21 14.49
N LYS A 707 -23.27 -5.48 13.96
CA LYS A 707 -23.46 -4.41 12.97
C LYS A 707 -22.46 -4.52 11.82
N MET A 708 -22.91 -4.21 10.61
CA MET A 708 -21.99 -4.02 9.49
C MET A 708 -21.44 -2.59 9.57
N LEU A 709 -20.15 -2.47 9.87
CA LEU A 709 -19.51 -1.18 10.10
C LEU A 709 -18.71 -0.75 8.87
N ALA A 710 -18.73 0.55 8.58
CA ALA A 710 -17.80 1.20 7.68
C ALA A 710 -17.30 2.48 8.33
N VAL A 711 -16.02 2.79 8.08
CA VAL A 711 -15.41 4.07 8.46
C VAL A 711 -15.09 4.80 7.17
N GLY A 712 -15.41 6.08 7.08
CA GLY A 712 -15.23 6.83 5.85
C GLY A 712 -14.99 8.32 6.05
N TRP A 713 -14.36 8.93 5.05
CA TRP A 713 -14.18 10.37 4.94
C TRP A 713 -15.39 10.99 4.27
N ILE A 714 -15.97 12.02 4.88
CA ILE A 714 -17.08 12.80 4.30
C ILE A 714 -16.81 14.31 4.39
N ASP A 715 -17.48 15.08 3.55
CA ASP A 715 -17.56 16.53 3.71
C ASP A 715 -18.33 16.84 5.01
N ALA A 716 -17.68 17.58 5.91
CA ALA A 716 -18.15 17.81 7.28
C ALA A 716 -19.31 18.81 7.37
N SER A 717 -19.67 19.52 6.30
CA SER A 717 -20.45 20.77 6.39
C SER A 717 -21.92 20.57 6.73
N LYS A 718 -22.48 19.35 6.58
CA LYS A 718 -23.94 19.15 6.66
C LYS A 718 -24.40 17.84 7.33
N ILE A 719 -23.50 16.96 7.77
CA ILE A 719 -23.85 15.61 8.23
C ILE A 719 -23.61 15.47 9.72
N GLY A 720 -24.56 14.91 10.47
CA GLY A 720 -24.51 14.66 11.91
C GLY A 720 -24.71 13.19 12.28
N ILE A 721 -24.50 12.87 13.59
CA ILE A 721 -24.87 11.57 14.13
C ILE A 721 -26.39 11.39 14.00
N GLY A 722 -26.79 10.23 13.47
CA GLY A 722 -28.19 9.90 13.22
C GLY A 722 -28.64 10.07 11.77
N ASP A 723 -27.90 10.85 10.97
CA ASP A 723 -28.24 11.07 9.57
C ASP A 723 -28.09 9.79 8.75
N MET A 724 -28.97 9.67 7.74
CA MET A 724 -28.96 8.54 6.81
C MET A 724 -28.21 8.94 5.54
N LEU A 725 -27.26 8.11 5.17
CA LEU A 725 -26.46 8.19 3.97
C LEU A 725 -26.65 6.90 3.15
N GLU A 726 -26.05 6.87 1.98
CA GLU A 726 -25.99 5.69 1.13
C GLU A 726 -24.52 5.35 0.82
N VAL A 727 -24.15 4.07 0.91
CA VAL A 727 -22.85 3.57 0.43
C VAL A 727 -23.09 2.73 -0.81
N GLN A 728 -22.37 3.01 -1.88
CA GLN A 728 -22.47 2.22 -3.10
C GLN A 728 -21.43 1.09 -3.10
N ILE A 729 -21.88 -0.15 -2.94
CA ILE A 729 -21.03 -1.34 -2.92
C ILE A 729 -21.37 -2.17 -4.17
N LEU A 730 -20.39 -2.51 -4.98
CA LEU A 730 -20.57 -3.24 -6.25
C LEU A 730 -21.66 -2.63 -7.15
N LEU A 731 -21.73 -1.29 -7.19
CA LEU A 731 -22.72 -0.46 -7.88
C LEU A 731 -24.15 -0.55 -7.35
N GLN A 732 -24.38 -1.16 -6.21
CA GLN A 732 -25.68 -1.16 -5.50
C GLN A 732 -25.62 -0.23 -4.30
N PHE A 733 -26.70 0.51 -4.08
CA PHE A 733 -26.84 1.42 -2.93
C PHE A 733 -27.38 0.72 -1.72
N TYR A 734 -26.72 0.91 -0.59
CA TYR A 734 -27.13 0.40 0.72
C TYR A 734 -27.26 1.54 1.71
N ASN A 735 -28.31 1.51 2.52
CA ASN A 735 -28.49 2.50 3.57
C ASN A 735 -27.37 2.39 4.61
N ALA A 736 -26.90 3.55 5.07
CA ALA A 736 -25.84 3.66 6.06
C ALA A 736 -26.16 4.80 7.04
N LYS A 737 -26.28 4.48 8.32
CA LYS A 737 -26.55 5.48 9.36
C LYS A 737 -25.25 5.97 9.97
N VAL A 738 -25.08 7.28 10.09
CA VAL A 738 -23.96 7.86 10.85
C VAL A 738 -24.15 7.58 12.34
N ILE A 739 -23.21 6.90 12.96
CA ILE A 739 -23.28 6.52 14.37
C ILE A 739 -22.14 7.14 15.20
N SER A 740 -22.34 7.16 16.53
CA SER A 740 -21.27 7.58 17.45
C SER A 740 -20.15 6.56 17.47
N ASP A 741 -18.94 7.02 17.71
CA ASP A 741 -17.71 6.24 17.74
C ASP A 741 -16.98 6.49 19.08
N PRO A 742 -16.60 5.44 19.84
CA PRO A 742 -16.75 4.01 19.55
C PRO A 742 -18.16 3.46 19.82
N ILE A 743 -18.53 2.37 19.09
CA ILE A 743 -19.80 1.68 19.33
C ILE A 743 -19.69 0.59 20.38
N TYR A 744 -18.51 -0.03 20.51
CA TYR A 744 -18.23 -1.04 21.52
C TYR A 744 -17.54 -0.42 22.73
N ASP A 745 -18.07 -0.66 23.93
CA ASP A 745 -17.57 -0.16 25.21
C ASP A 745 -17.21 1.35 25.16
N PRO A 746 -18.17 2.24 24.85
CA PRO A 746 -17.92 3.66 24.63
C PRO A 746 -17.32 4.37 25.84
N GLU A 747 -17.62 3.89 27.04
CA GLU A 747 -17.11 4.43 28.31
C GLU A 747 -15.82 3.76 28.79
N ASN A 748 -15.25 2.84 28.00
CA ASN A 748 -14.03 2.10 28.33
C ASN A 748 -14.12 1.27 29.62
N GLN A 749 -15.32 0.83 30.03
CA GLN A 749 -15.50 0.05 31.25
C GLN A 749 -14.79 -1.31 31.17
N LEU A 750 -14.91 -2.01 30.05
CA LEU A 750 -14.22 -3.28 29.82
C LEU A 750 -12.71 -3.10 29.67
N LEU A 751 -12.30 -2.08 28.94
CA LEU A 751 -10.89 -1.75 28.72
C LEU A 751 -10.15 -1.41 30.03
N LEU A 752 -10.79 -0.68 30.92
CA LEU A 752 -10.17 -0.16 32.16
C LEU A 752 -10.30 -1.11 33.36
N ASN A 753 -11.11 -2.14 33.27
CA ASN A 753 -11.48 -3.07 34.33
C ASN A 753 -10.33 -3.91 34.97
#